data_6f7e008068caa138c1146fcc1ab845ea
#
_entry.id   6f7e008068caa138c1146fcc1ab845ea
#
_cell.length_a   1.000
_cell.length_b   1.000
_cell.length_c   1.000
_cell.angle_alpha   90.00
_cell.angle_beta   90.00
_cell.angle_gamma   90.00
#
_symmetry.space_group_name_H-M   'P 1'
#
loop_
_entity.id
_entity.type
_entity.pdbx_description
1 polymer ?
#
loop_
_entity_poly.entity_id
_entity_poly.type
_entity_poly.pdbx_seq_one_letter_code
_entity_poly.pdbx_strand_id
1 'polypeptide(L)'
;MGMRKTISIVVLSVFFTLTLSAQNFINHRGQDIFVSGINVAWMKYGNDLTMFDEEEWTSICDNVRNAGGNTLRWWIHVDGRSTPTYDSKTDTVIGISETALNNLELAMDIAATKGIVVSLCLWAHGMVCTDDGDAGTKQAIDRVRRNKLLLTDSVATQRYIDNALIPMVTRLKNHTAILCWEIFNEPEGMTSYAGWKNFDYVTLTDVQRFVNMCAGAIHRTDPNAKVSNGNWTILTIAKYDSGQNYFSDEALYNVGHDKDGYLDFYMFHYYPAERGADYSPFHRDYNTFYAKETDKKPVIIGEFPAYGMIAQKGKIFQPGRQNQKTTTESMQWLYDNGFSGGLGWTYTNHDGNGGLPDMEEAFGLLQEKYPEHIIIQHDPAFNYIPQVKKRIADTVLFKNAAKVEAYINANDYFTDDANDQLTYTISSKGVVTAEITEDGTISFTAKADTTGHGVIVVTATDKGGKFISQTFTVLVREQANTNANKLLNAFVTYSSVEDDQYLPYYANDGIDTTRWSSEYNDDEFICFDMLQEENIRRIVLNWEWNAVESQGAYADAYTIETSKDGKSWETVFTVKQGQIIKSNIVLRKDDEDPIVCRYIKINFTKRATSWGYSLTEVQAYDFDDHANNGARIKAAKKSVFQAARINEPFDYQILRTMFTDENYDVLTITAIDESLNCPCLPKWLSFDPYTYYLTGTPSAADTGSHYITVAATDFFGVSNSFEFEIYVIPDKTDIQTVQNPLNIYPNPCAIDSFTLELPNAEGKALVSFTNAEGKLAAIKYATFNGGRATCMRSGLVTGTYAITIRLNNETYKSKIVIE
;
A
#
# COMPACT_ATOMS: atom_id res chain seq x y z
N MET A 1 -47.53 62.17 -53.60
CA MET A 1 -48.41 61.37 -52.75
C MET A 1 -47.82 59.97 -52.57
N GLY A 2 -47.08 59.71 -51.56
CA GLY A 2 -46.35 58.43 -51.32
C GLY A 2 -46.61 57.99 -49.88
N MET A 3 -47.38 56.92 -49.70
CA MET A 3 -47.72 56.34 -48.45
C MET A 3 -46.54 55.56 -47.89
N ARG A 4 -45.97 56.02 -46.76
CA ARG A 4 -45.01 55.23 -45.94
C ARG A 4 -45.83 54.20 -45.13
N LYS A 5 -45.53 52.89 -45.35
CA LYS A 5 -45.99 51.82 -44.48
C LYS A 5 -45.00 51.67 -43.33
N THR A 6 -45.42 51.89 -42.12
CA THR A 6 -44.68 51.61 -40.89
C THR A 6 -44.91 50.15 -40.56
N ILE A 7 -43.82 49.39 -40.49
CA ILE A 7 -43.81 48.00 -40.00
C ILE A 7 -43.43 48.03 -38.51
N SER A 8 -44.37 47.71 -37.64
CA SER A 8 -44.11 47.55 -36.20
C SER A 8 -43.59 46.13 -35.97
N ILE A 9 -42.33 46.00 -35.56
CA ILE A 9 -41.73 44.73 -35.12
C ILE A 9 -42.08 44.60 -33.63
N VAL A 10 -42.91 43.63 -33.30
CA VAL A 10 -43.15 43.20 -31.91
C VAL A 10 -42.04 42.24 -31.54
N VAL A 11 -41.10 42.68 -30.72
CA VAL A 11 -40.09 41.81 -30.10
C VAL A 11 -40.75 41.11 -28.90
N LEU A 12 -41.05 39.83 -29.06
CA LEU A 12 -41.53 38.96 -27.99
C LEU A 12 -40.30 38.58 -27.15
N SER A 13 -40.06 39.25 -26.03
CA SER A 13 -39.04 38.87 -25.05
C SER A 13 -39.56 37.68 -24.26
N VAL A 14 -39.09 36.47 -24.62
CA VAL A 14 -39.28 35.27 -23.81
C VAL A 14 -38.33 35.39 -22.60
N PHE A 15 -38.83 35.81 -21.49
CA PHE A 15 -38.15 35.64 -20.22
C PHE A 15 -38.14 34.17 -19.88
N PHE A 16 -37.01 33.47 -20.11
CA PHE A 16 -36.71 32.25 -19.39
C PHE A 16 -36.43 32.66 -17.96
N THR A 17 -37.36 32.49 -17.05
CA THR A 17 -37.09 32.42 -15.64
C THR A 17 -36.36 31.08 -15.39
N LEU A 18 -35.02 31.14 -15.46
CA LEU A 18 -34.22 30.16 -14.77
C LEU A 18 -34.57 30.29 -13.28
N THR A 19 -35.34 29.36 -12.77
CA THR A 19 -35.39 29.12 -11.33
C THR A 19 -33.99 28.67 -10.93
N LEU A 20 -33.12 29.60 -10.55
CA LEU A 20 -31.92 29.31 -9.82
C LEU A 20 -32.40 28.59 -8.55
N SER A 21 -32.13 27.30 -8.46
CA SER A 21 -32.18 26.54 -7.22
C SER A 21 -31.33 27.31 -6.23
N ALA A 22 -31.87 27.67 -5.07
CA ALA A 22 -31.06 28.34 -4.06
C ALA A 22 -29.95 27.34 -3.67
N GLN A 23 -28.71 27.67 -3.99
CA GLN A 23 -27.55 26.85 -3.66
C GLN A 23 -27.21 27.04 -2.18
N ASN A 24 -26.91 25.95 -1.48
CA ASN A 24 -26.55 25.96 -0.07
C ASN A 24 -25.05 25.71 0.05
N PHE A 25 -24.27 26.75 -0.17
CA PHE A 25 -22.84 26.70 0.01
C PHE A 25 -22.44 26.65 1.50
N ILE A 26 -21.23 26.17 1.77
CA ILE A 26 -20.61 26.38 3.08
C ILE A 26 -20.00 27.78 3.09
N ASN A 27 -20.45 28.63 4.00
CA ASN A 27 -19.78 29.91 4.20
C ASN A 27 -18.49 29.68 4.97
N HIS A 28 -17.37 29.81 4.28
CA HIS A 28 -16.03 29.69 4.85
C HIS A 28 -15.39 31.08 4.91
N ARG A 29 -15.30 31.64 6.10
CA ARG A 29 -14.68 32.98 6.34
C ARG A 29 -15.22 34.11 5.44
N GLY A 30 -16.49 34.10 5.14
CA GLY A 30 -17.15 35.08 4.29
C GLY A 30 -17.18 34.70 2.80
N GLN A 31 -16.51 33.67 2.38
CA GLN A 31 -16.63 33.09 1.03
C GLN A 31 -17.62 31.94 1.05
N ASP A 32 -18.52 31.90 0.10
CA ASP A 32 -19.39 30.77 -0.13
C ASP A 32 -18.67 29.74 -1.00
N ILE A 33 -18.36 28.57 -0.43
CA ILE A 33 -17.60 27.52 -1.10
C ILE A 33 -18.44 26.28 -1.36
N PHE A 34 -18.16 25.61 -2.46
CA PHE A 34 -18.60 24.25 -2.75
C PHE A 34 -17.46 23.29 -2.44
N VAL A 35 -17.71 22.32 -1.58
CA VAL A 35 -16.72 21.31 -1.18
C VAL A 35 -16.45 20.37 -2.35
N SER A 36 -15.29 20.51 -2.97
CA SER A 36 -14.81 19.70 -4.08
C SER A 36 -13.55 19.01 -3.64
N GLY A 37 -13.67 17.78 -3.09
CA GLY A 37 -12.55 17.18 -2.38
C GLY A 37 -12.53 15.67 -2.35
N ILE A 38 -11.60 15.17 -1.57
CA ILE A 38 -11.33 13.75 -1.43
C ILE A 38 -10.98 13.37 0.02
N ASN A 39 -11.30 12.16 0.41
CA ASN A 39 -10.89 11.60 1.69
C ASN A 39 -9.42 11.16 1.60
N VAL A 40 -8.54 11.68 2.45
CA VAL A 40 -7.23 11.08 2.72
C VAL A 40 -7.40 9.90 3.67
N ALA A 41 -8.37 10.02 4.57
CA ALA A 41 -8.60 9.19 5.73
C ALA A 41 -7.35 9.20 6.65
N TRP A 42 -6.31 8.49 6.29
CA TRP A 42 -5.05 8.44 7.03
C TRP A 42 -3.86 8.24 6.09
N MET A 43 -2.67 8.66 6.54
CA MET A 43 -1.37 8.31 5.98
C MET A 43 -0.77 7.10 6.74
N LYS A 44 -0.82 7.12 8.07
CA LYS A 44 -0.25 6.11 8.98
C LYS A 44 -1.28 5.55 9.98
N TYR A 45 -2.49 5.27 9.57
CA TYR A 45 -3.66 4.76 10.33
C TYR A 45 -3.65 5.05 11.84
N GLY A 46 -4.25 6.16 12.26
CA GLY A 46 -4.38 6.57 13.67
C GLY A 46 -3.07 7.01 14.33
N ASN A 47 -1.96 7.04 13.59
CA ASN A 47 -0.66 7.55 14.04
C ASN A 47 -0.27 8.86 13.36
N ASP A 48 -1.09 9.40 12.47
CA ASP A 48 -0.74 10.55 11.62
C ASP A 48 -0.23 11.75 12.41
N LEU A 49 -0.82 12.06 13.57
CA LEU A 49 -0.36 13.18 14.40
C LEU A 49 0.95 12.91 15.14
N THR A 50 1.28 11.66 15.43
CA THR A 50 2.50 11.29 16.16
C THR A 50 3.65 10.92 15.24
N MET A 51 3.34 10.53 14.00
CA MET A 51 4.27 10.13 12.94
C MET A 51 4.00 10.93 11.67
N PHE A 52 3.81 12.25 11.81
CA PHE A 52 3.44 13.13 10.69
C PHE A 52 4.54 13.18 9.64
N ASP A 53 4.17 12.95 8.40
CA ASP A 53 5.03 13.07 7.23
C ASP A 53 4.71 14.38 6.50
N GLU A 54 5.58 15.38 6.69
CA GLU A 54 5.41 16.72 6.10
C GLU A 54 5.48 16.66 4.56
N GLU A 55 6.38 15.85 4.01
CA GLU A 55 6.58 15.75 2.56
C GLU A 55 5.37 15.06 1.90
N GLU A 56 4.89 13.96 2.48
CA GLU A 56 3.69 13.26 2.01
C GLU A 56 2.46 14.17 2.08
N TRP A 57 2.23 14.84 3.22
CA TRP A 57 1.10 15.76 3.38
C TRP A 57 1.14 16.93 2.40
N THR A 58 2.32 17.53 2.19
CA THR A 58 2.53 18.60 1.21
C THR A 58 2.20 18.12 -0.20
N SER A 59 2.67 16.92 -0.56
CA SER A 59 2.38 16.30 -1.85
C SER A 59 0.89 16.03 -2.05
N ILE A 60 0.18 15.54 -1.03
CA ILE A 60 -1.27 15.34 -1.07
C ILE A 60 -2.00 16.67 -1.33
N CYS A 61 -1.66 17.73 -0.58
CA CYS A 61 -2.25 19.05 -0.77
C CYS A 61 -2.00 19.60 -2.18
N ASP A 62 -0.76 19.51 -2.67
CA ASP A 62 -0.38 19.93 -4.02
C ASP A 62 -1.12 19.15 -5.10
N ASN A 63 -1.19 17.83 -4.98
CA ASN A 63 -1.85 16.99 -5.98
C ASN A 63 -3.35 17.28 -6.07
N VAL A 64 -4.04 17.42 -4.93
CA VAL A 64 -5.47 17.75 -4.93
C VAL A 64 -5.70 19.17 -5.45
N ARG A 65 -4.86 20.14 -5.08
CA ARG A 65 -4.96 21.52 -5.59
C ARG A 65 -4.70 21.58 -7.09
N ASN A 66 -3.69 20.90 -7.58
CA ASN A 66 -3.35 20.85 -9.01
C ASN A 66 -4.44 20.16 -9.84
N ALA A 67 -5.13 19.17 -9.28
CA ALA A 67 -6.31 18.56 -9.88
C ALA A 67 -7.54 19.48 -9.92
N GLY A 68 -7.53 20.61 -9.20
CA GLY A 68 -8.64 21.56 -9.09
C GLY A 68 -9.55 21.33 -7.88
N GLY A 69 -9.19 20.45 -6.97
CA GLY A 69 -9.86 20.25 -5.69
C GLY A 69 -9.54 21.35 -4.67
N ASN A 70 -10.37 21.46 -3.63
CA ASN A 70 -10.20 22.46 -2.57
C ASN A 70 -10.30 21.90 -1.16
N THR A 71 -10.67 20.63 -0.98
CA THR A 71 -10.97 20.08 0.35
C THR A 71 -10.35 18.68 0.53
N LEU A 72 -9.76 18.49 1.72
CA LEU A 72 -9.34 17.20 2.22
C LEU A 72 -10.18 16.81 3.45
N ARG A 73 -10.49 15.54 3.63
CA ARG A 73 -11.06 15.01 4.87
C ARG A 73 -10.03 14.09 5.50
N TRP A 74 -9.57 14.43 6.72
CA TRP A 74 -8.48 13.78 7.41
C TRP A 74 -8.88 13.32 8.80
N TRP A 75 -8.52 12.10 9.18
CA TRP A 75 -8.90 11.47 10.44
C TRP A 75 -7.81 11.64 11.50
N ILE A 76 -8.20 12.13 12.67
CA ILE A 76 -7.27 12.60 13.69
C ILE A 76 -6.95 11.50 14.73
N HIS A 77 -7.91 11.13 15.56
CA HIS A 77 -7.71 10.09 16.58
C HIS A 77 -7.96 8.69 16.06
N VAL A 78 -8.83 8.56 15.05
CA VAL A 78 -9.29 7.31 14.43
C VAL A 78 -9.94 6.39 15.48
N ASP A 79 -9.15 5.49 16.08
CA ASP A 79 -9.56 4.55 17.12
C ASP A 79 -8.93 4.82 18.49
N GLY A 80 -8.15 5.89 18.62
CA GLY A 80 -7.51 6.29 19.87
C GLY A 80 -6.23 5.52 20.22
N ARG A 81 -5.56 4.91 19.22
CA ARG A 81 -4.33 4.13 19.45
C ARG A 81 -3.12 4.99 19.84
N SER A 82 -2.95 6.16 19.26
CA SER A 82 -1.81 7.05 19.50
C SER A 82 -2.19 8.39 20.14
N THR A 83 -3.36 8.90 19.82
CA THR A 83 -3.93 10.13 20.41
C THR A 83 -5.41 9.95 20.72
N PRO A 84 -5.94 10.62 21.78
CA PRO A 84 -5.25 11.40 22.80
C PRO A 84 -4.48 10.55 23.81
N THR A 85 -3.78 11.18 24.77
CA THR A 85 -3.07 10.50 25.84
C THR A 85 -4.03 10.09 26.96
N TYR A 86 -3.98 8.84 27.36
CA TYR A 86 -4.80 8.29 28.43
C TYR A 86 -3.98 7.98 29.69
N ASP A 87 -4.60 8.19 30.85
CA ASP A 87 -4.08 7.67 32.13
C ASP A 87 -4.37 6.17 32.23
N SER A 88 -3.32 5.38 32.43
CA SER A 88 -3.42 3.91 32.47
C SER A 88 -4.13 3.33 33.68
N LYS A 89 -4.42 4.15 34.71
CA LYS A 89 -5.13 3.72 35.93
C LYS A 89 -6.60 4.05 35.92
N THR A 90 -6.95 5.18 35.29
CA THR A 90 -8.33 5.68 35.27
C THR A 90 -9.01 5.52 33.92
N ASP A 91 -8.26 5.12 32.88
CA ASP A 91 -8.72 5.03 31.49
C ASP A 91 -9.35 6.35 30.94
N THR A 92 -8.97 7.49 31.50
CA THR A 92 -9.48 8.80 31.10
C THR A 92 -8.40 9.61 30.39
N VAL A 93 -8.81 10.52 29.51
CA VAL A 93 -7.91 11.40 28.78
C VAL A 93 -7.23 12.40 29.72
N ILE A 94 -5.90 12.50 29.64
CA ILE A 94 -5.08 13.41 30.45
C ILE A 94 -4.36 14.46 29.61
N GLY A 95 -4.41 14.36 28.28
CA GLY A 95 -3.78 15.34 27.41
C GLY A 95 -3.74 14.93 25.93
N ILE A 96 -3.11 15.77 25.19
CA ILE A 96 -2.58 15.51 23.85
C ILE A 96 -1.11 16.01 23.83
N SER A 97 -0.21 15.28 23.19
CA SER A 97 1.21 15.64 23.19
C SER A 97 1.47 16.92 22.40
N GLU A 98 2.48 17.68 22.79
CA GLU A 98 2.91 18.87 22.05
C GLU A 98 3.37 18.51 20.63
N THR A 99 3.99 17.35 20.44
CA THR A 99 4.34 16.86 19.11
C THR A 99 3.09 16.72 18.23
N ALA A 100 2.03 16.11 18.74
CA ALA A 100 0.77 15.97 18.00
C ALA A 100 0.11 17.33 17.69
N LEU A 101 0.15 18.27 18.64
CA LEU A 101 -0.38 19.63 18.42
C LEU A 101 0.43 20.40 17.38
N ASN A 102 1.76 20.31 17.44
CA ASN A 102 2.65 20.98 16.48
C ASN A 102 2.48 20.39 15.08
N ASN A 103 2.37 19.07 14.95
CA ASN A 103 2.15 18.41 13.67
C ASN A 103 0.77 18.74 13.09
N LEU A 104 -0.27 18.81 13.93
CA LEU A 104 -1.60 19.26 13.50
C LEU A 104 -1.59 20.70 12.99
N GLU A 105 -0.92 21.61 13.70
CA GLU A 105 -0.79 23.01 13.29
C GLU A 105 -0.01 23.11 11.98
N LEU A 106 1.13 22.43 11.86
CA LEU A 106 1.94 22.42 10.64
C LEU A 106 1.15 21.86 9.45
N ALA A 107 0.40 20.77 9.64
CA ALA A 107 -0.45 20.22 8.58
C ALA A 107 -1.49 21.25 8.08
N MET A 108 -2.11 21.98 9.00
CA MET A 108 -3.06 23.02 8.63
C MET A 108 -2.38 24.23 7.97
N ASP A 109 -1.23 24.65 8.45
CA ASP A 109 -0.44 25.71 7.83
C ASP A 109 -0.05 25.39 6.38
N ILE A 110 0.39 24.14 6.14
CA ILE A 110 0.68 23.65 4.78
C ILE A 110 -0.58 23.70 3.93
N ALA A 111 -1.70 23.15 4.41
CA ALA A 111 -2.97 23.15 3.67
C ALA A 111 -3.44 24.58 3.34
N ALA A 112 -3.36 25.51 4.30
CA ALA A 112 -3.69 26.92 4.09
C ALA A 112 -2.87 27.54 2.96
N THR A 113 -1.56 27.33 2.97
CA THR A 113 -0.61 27.83 1.97
C THR A 113 -0.92 27.32 0.56
N LYS A 114 -1.48 26.10 0.46
CA LYS A 114 -1.89 25.47 -0.80
C LYS A 114 -3.32 25.84 -1.23
N GLY A 115 -4.05 26.62 -0.43
CA GLY A 115 -5.47 26.94 -0.68
C GLY A 115 -6.38 25.73 -0.57
N ILE A 116 -6.08 24.83 0.36
CA ILE A 116 -6.86 23.65 0.72
C ILE A 116 -7.50 23.86 2.08
N VAL A 117 -8.77 23.49 2.22
CA VAL A 117 -9.45 23.41 3.51
C VAL A 117 -9.62 21.95 3.94
N VAL A 118 -9.65 21.70 5.25
CA VAL A 118 -9.62 20.37 5.82
C VAL A 118 -10.82 20.15 6.74
N SER A 119 -11.58 19.06 6.52
CA SER A 119 -12.50 18.47 7.49
C SER A 119 -11.70 17.59 8.43
N LEU A 120 -11.58 18.00 9.69
CA LEU A 120 -10.84 17.26 10.72
C LEU A 120 -11.78 16.27 11.40
N CYS A 121 -11.77 15.01 10.96
CA CYS A 121 -12.57 13.94 11.54
C CYS A 121 -11.90 13.41 12.81
N LEU A 122 -12.49 13.67 13.98
CA LEU A 122 -11.87 13.36 15.26
C LEU A 122 -11.82 11.86 15.54
N TRP A 123 -12.95 11.18 15.43
CA TRP A 123 -13.09 9.77 15.80
C TRP A 123 -13.76 8.96 14.71
N ALA A 124 -13.50 7.66 14.65
CA ALA A 124 -14.17 6.73 13.76
C ALA A 124 -14.92 5.64 14.54
N HIS A 125 -15.92 5.03 13.89
CA HIS A 125 -16.68 3.91 14.47
C HIS A 125 -15.78 2.79 15.00
N GLY A 126 -14.60 2.60 14.39
CA GLY A 126 -13.60 1.61 14.80
C GLY A 126 -13.10 1.76 16.24
N MET A 127 -13.33 2.90 16.90
CA MET A 127 -12.88 3.13 18.27
C MET A 127 -13.45 2.12 19.29
N VAL A 128 -14.56 1.46 18.98
CA VAL A 128 -15.15 0.38 19.81
C VAL A 128 -15.22 -0.96 19.06
N CYS A 129 -14.45 -1.12 17.99
CA CYS A 129 -14.33 -2.36 17.25
C CYS A 129 -13.45 -3.37 18.00
N THR A 130 -13.94 -4.62 18.12
CA THR A 130 -13.27 -5.70 18.85
C THR A 130 -12.50 -6.65 17.95
N ASP A 131 -12.55 -6.45 16.64
CA ASP A 131 -11.97 -7.33 15.61
C ASP A 131 -11.17 -6.50 14.57
N ASP A 132 -10.35 -5.60 15.08
CA ASP A 132 -9.38 -4.86 14.27
C ASP A 132 -8.07 -5.66 14.19
N GLY A 133 -7.16 -5.31 13.28
CA GLY A 133 -5.94 -6.07 12.99
C GLY A 133 -5.09 -6.52 14.19
N ASP A 134 -5.27 -5.89 15.35
CA ASP A 134 -4.69 -6.26 16.63
C ASP A 134 -5.68 -6.96 17.58
N ALA A 135 -6.78 -7.48 17.08
CA ALA A 135 -7.86 -8.10 17.85
C ALA A 135 -7.34 -9.17 18.84
N GLY A 136 -7.90 -9.12 20.06
CA GLY A 136 -7.51 -10.05 21.14
C GLY A 136 -6.21 -9.69 21.85
N THR A 137 -5.44 -8.72 21.42
CA THR A 137 -4.31 -8.22 22.20
C THR A 137 -4.79 -7.41 23.40
N LYS A 138 -3.94 -7.35 24.43
CA LYS A 138 -4.24 -6.53 25.61
C LYS A 138 -4.42 -5.05 25.24
N GLN A 139 -3.65 -4.56 24.29
CA GLN A 139 -3.72 -3.18 23.79
C GLN A 139 -5.08 -2.88 23.16
N ALA A 140 -5.57 -3.76 22.28
CA ALA A 140 -6.88 -3.60 21.65
C ALA A 140 -8.02 -3.63 22.67
N ILE A 141 -7.98 -4.59 23.62
CA ILE A 141 -8.99 -4.72 24.67
C ILE A 141 -9.01 -3.45 25.55
N ASP A 142 -7.85 -2.96 25.96
CA ASP A 142 -7.74 -1.76 26.78
C ASP A 142 -8.20 -0.52 26.00
N ARG A 143 -7.89 -0.44 24.70
CA ARG A 143 -8.35 0.63 23.80
C ARG A 143 -9.86 0.70 23.71
N VAL A 144 -10.51 -0.41 23.36
CA VAL A 144 -11.98 -0.48 23.28
C VAL A 144 -12.63 -0.12 24.61
N ARG A 145 -12.13 -0.64 25.74
CA ARG A 145 -12.66 -0.35 27.08
C ARG A 145 -12.61 1.15 27.41
N ARG A 146 -11.47 1.80 27.22
CA ARG A 146 -11.29 3.24 27.50
C ARG A 146 -12.13 4.11 26.56
N ASN A 147 -12.21 3.75 25.29
CA ASN A 147 -13.04 4.46 24.32
C ASN A 147 -14.53 4.31 24.62
N LYS A 148 -14.96 3.14 25.05
CA LYS A 148 -16.33 2.94 25.52
C LYS A 148 -16.63 3.79 26.75
N LEU A 149 -15.71 3.84 27.73
CA LEU A 149 -15.84 4.74 28.89
C LEU A 149 -15.94 6.20 28.46
N LEU A 150 -15.08 6.62 27.52
CA LEU A 150 -15.10 7.96 26.95
C LEU A 150 -16.49 8.35 26.40
N LEU A 151 -17.19 7.40 25.76
CA LEU A 151 -18.51 7.64 25.17
C LEU A 151 -19.66 7.54 26.20
N THR A 152 -19.58 6.62 27.16
CA THR A 152 -20.70 6.29 28.06
C THR A 152 -20.71 7.10 29.36
N ASP A 153 -19.56 7.67 29.75
CA ASP A 153 -19.42 8.46 30.98
C ASP A 153 -19.18 9.94 30.64
N SER A 154 -20.10 10.81 31.03
CA SER A 154 -20.00 12.26 30.75
C SER A 154 -18.80 12.93 31.41
N VAL A 155 -18.30 12.39 32.53
CA VAL A 155 -17.09 12.92 33.19
C VAL A 155 -15.85 12.55 32.37
N ALA A 156 -15.79 11.34 31.82
CA ALA A 156 -14.71 10.92 30.91
C ALA A 156 -14.76 11.74 29.62
N THR A 157 -15.95 11.98 29.05
CA THR A 157 -16.16 12.90 27.92
C THR A 157 -15.64 14.29 28.23
N GLN A 158 -15.99 14.86 29.39
CA GLN A 158 -15.53 16.19 29.79
C GLN A 158 -14.00 16.26 29.91
N ARG A 159 -13.35 15.21 30.44
CA ARG A 159 -11.87 15.16 30.50
C ARG A 159 -11.23 15.14 29.12
N TYR A 160 -11.81 14.45 28.15
CA TYR A 160 -11.35 14.54 26.76
C TYR A 160 -11.49 15.96 26.22
N ILE A 161 -12.64 16.58 26.46
CA ILE A 161 -12.89 17.94 26.02
C ILE A 161 -11.85 18.90 26.61
N ASP A 162 -11.65 18.85 27.94
CA ASP A 162 -10.76 19.80 28.63
C ASP A 162 -9.29 19.57 28.30
N ASN A 163 -8.86 18.30 28.16
CA ASN A 163 -7.45 17.96 28.11
C ASN A 163 -6.92 17.75 26.66
N ALA A 164 -7.79 17.49 25.69
CA ALA A 164 -7.37 17.26 24.32
C ALA A 164 -8.11 18.16 23.30
N LEU A 165 -9.45 18.16 23.30
CA LEU A 165 -10.22 18.87 22.28
C LEU A 165 -10.05 20.39 22.38
N ILE A 166 -10.25 20.98 23.56
CA ILE A 166 -10.05 22.44 23.76
C ILE A 166 -8.60 22.87 23.43
N PRO A 167 -7.55 22.15 23.84
CA PRO A 167 -6.18 22.45 23.38
C PRO A 167 -6.01 22.46 21.85
N MET A 168 -6.55 21.48 21.12
CA MET A 168 -6.51 21.45 19.65
C MET A 168 -7.25 22.65 19.05
N VAL A 169 -8.50 22.89 19.48
CA VAL A 169 -9.31 24.00 18.97
C VAL A 169 -8.70 25.37 19.30
N THR A 170 -8.09 25.50 20.48
CA THR A 170 -7.40 26.73 20.89
C THR A 170 -6.17 27.00 20.03
N ARG A 171 -5.36 25.95 19.78
CA ARG A 171 -4.15 26.04 18.93
C ARG A 171 -4.51 26.49 17.51
N LEU A 172 -5.62 26.00 16.96
CA LEU A 172 -6.06 26.24 15.60
C LEU A 172 -7.19 27.30 15.49
N LYS A 173 -7.44 28.04 16.57
CA LYS A 173 -8.50 29.06 16.56
C LYS A 173 -8.34 30.06 15.40
N ASN A 174 -9.43 30.22 14.64
CA ASN A 174 -9.47 31.06 13.45
C ASN A 174 -8.49 30.64 12.34
N HIS A 175 -8.04 29.40 12.30
CA HIS A 175 -7.16 28.92 11.24
C HIS A 175 -7.87 28.82 9.89
N THR A 176 -7.27 29.35 8.82
CA THR A 176 -7.92 29.48 7.50
C THR A 176 -8.11 28.15 6.79
N ALA A 177 -7.32 27.11 7.10
CA ALA A 177 -7.46 25.80 6.48
C ALA A 177 -8.55 24.93 7.12
N ILE A 178 -9.18 25.30 8.24
CA ILE A 178 -10.17 24.44 8.87
C ILE A 178 -11.54 24.69 8.24
N LEU A 179 -12.05 23.67 7.52
CA LEU A 179 -13.43 23.67 7.05
C LEU A 179 -14.39 23.42 8.22
N CYS A 180 -14.13 22.35 8.96
CA CYS A 180 -14.93 22.00 10.14
C CYS A 180 -14.19 21.02 11.05
N TRP A 181 -14.69 20.93 12.28
CA TRP A 181 -14.43 19.82 13.18
C TRP A 181 -15.55 18.79 13.00
N GLU A 182 -15.21 17.62 12.49
CA GLU A 182 -16.12 16.50 12.34
C GLU A 182 -15.97 15.57 13.53
N ILE A 183 -17.04 15.35 14.29
CA ILE A 183 -16.95 14.61 15.56
C ILE A 183 -16.68 13.11 15.31
N PHE A 184 -17.43 12.51 14.39
CA PHE A 184 -17.30 11.09 14.08
C PHE A 184 -17.36 10.78 12.61
N ASN A 185 -16.64 9.73 12.23
CA ASN A 185 -16.91 8.93 11.05
C ASN A 185 -17.86 7.79 11.42
N GLU A 186 -19.03 7.74 10.79
CA GLU A 186 -20.04 6.67 10.83
C GLU A 186 -20.41 6.19 12.24
N PRO A 187 -20.84 7.10 13.13
CA PRO A 187 -21.12 6.76 14.53
C PRO A 187 -22.19 5.69 14.72
N GLU A 188 -23.05 5.49 13.75
CA GLU A 188 -24.09 4.44 13.77
C GLU A 188 -23.48 3.05 13.90
N GLY A 189 -22.27 2.83 13.34
CA GLY A 189 -21.52 1.58 13.45
C GLY A 189 -21.20 1.18 14.89
N MET A 190 -21.05 2.17 15.78
CA MET A 190 -20.83 1.94 17.20
C MET A 190 -22.09 1.50 17.97
N THR A 191 -23.25 1.48 17.33
CA THR A 191 -24.55 1.23 17.97
C THR A 191 -25.24 0.03 17.34
N SER A 192 -26.22 -0.51 18.06
CA SER A 192 -27.10 -1.57 17.53
C SER A 192 -27.97 -1.12 16.35
N TYR A 193 -28.01 0.18 16.04
CA TYR A 193 -28.76 0.72 14.90
C TYR A 193 -28.21 0.20 13.56
N ALA A 194 -26.90 0.22 13.37
CA ALA A 194 -26.27 -0.33 12.16
C ALA A 194 -26.21 -1.86 12.17
N GLY A 195 -26.15 -2.48 13.35
CA GLY A 195 -26.09 -3.93 13.51
C GLY A 195 -24.79 -4.55 13.01
N TRP A 196 -23.70 -3.77 12.91
CA TRP A 196 -22.39 -4.26 12.48
C TRP A 196 -21.81 -5.22 13.52
N LYS A 197 -21.15 -6.27 13.07
CA LYS A 197 -20.56 -7.29 13.95
C LYS A 197 -19.24 -6.82 14.55
N ASN A 198 -18.86 -7.46 15.65
CA ASN A 198 -17.55 -7.24 16.30
C ASN A 198 -17.36 -5.84 16.91
N PHE A 199 -18.44 -5.25 17.41
CA PHE A 199 -18.41 -3.98 18.12
C PHE A 199 -18.92 -4.15 19.56
N ASP A 200 -18.23 -3.48 20.49
CA ASP A 200 -18.71 -3.34 21.87
C ASP A 200 -19.66 -2.12 21.95
N TYR A 201 -20.89 -2.32 21.53
CA TYR A 201 -21.86 -1.25 21.31
C TYR A 201 -22.05 -0.29 22.48
N VAL A 202 -22.25 0.96 22.12
CA VAL A 202 -22.82 2.03 22.97
C VAL A 202 -24.23 2.37 22.51
N THR A 203 -24.96 3.17 23.28
CA THR A 203 -26.29 3.63 22.85
C THR A 203 -26.19 4.82 21.90
N LEU A 204 -27.19 5.00 21.04
CA LEU A 204 -27.28 6.20 20.21
C LEU A 204 -27.34 7.48 21.08
N THR A 205 -27.95 7.40 22.25
CA THR A 205 -28.00 8.48 23.25
C THR A 205 -26.60 8.84 23.75
N ASP A 206 -25.71 7.88 23.96
CA ASP A 206 -24.31 8.15 24.33
C ASP A 206 -23.59 8.90 23.24
N VAL A 207 -23.77 8.48 21.99
CA VAL A 207 -23.21 9.16 20.82
C VAL A 207 -23.74 10.60 20.70
N GLN A 208 -25.05 10.79 20.80
CA GLN A 208 -25.67 12.13 20.73
C GLN A 208 -25.16 13.05 21.83
N ARG A 209 -25.04 12.55 23.08
CA ARG A 209 -24.48 13.31 24.20
C ARG A 209 -23.03 13.73 23.92
N PHE A 210 -22.19 12.81 23.45
CA PHE A 210 -20.81 13.09 23.11
C PHE A 210 -20.71 14.16 22.02
N VAL A 211 -21.50 14.04 20.95
CA VAL A 211 -21.55 15.03 19.86
C VAL A 211 -21.97 16.40 20.39
N ASN A 212 -23.04 16.49 21.20
CA ASN A 212 -23.52 17.74 21.77
C ASN A 212 -22.45 18.40 22.66
N MET A 213 -21.83 17.65 23.57
CA MET A 213 -20.82 18.18 24.49
C MET A 213 -19.57 18.67 23.73
N CYS A 214 -19.08 17.89 22.75
CA CYS A 214 -17.92 18.27 21.94
C CYS A 214 -18.21 19.50 21.06
N ALA A 215 -19.35 19.50 20.36
CA ALA A 215 -19.75 20.62 19.52
C ALA A 215 -19.90 21.93 20.34
N GLY A 216 -20.54 21.86 21.50
CA GLY A 216 -20.66 23.01 22.39
C GLY A 216 -19.32 23.54 22.89
N ALA A 217 -18.39 22.65 23.21
CA ALA A 217 -17.03 23.04 23.61
C ALA A 217 -16.26 23.70 22.45
N ILE A 218 -16.38 23.18 21.23
CA ILE A 218 -15.76 23.77 20.04
C ILE A 218 -16.29 25.18 19.81
N HIS A 219 -17.62 25.38 19.76
CA HIS A 219 -18.23 26.68 19.51
C HIS A 219 -17.87 27.73 20.57
N ARG A 220 -17.79 27.33 21.85
CA ARG A 220 -17.38 28.25 22.91
C ARG A 220 -15.89 28.62 22.83
N THR A 221 -15.05 27.69 22.36
CA THR A 221 -13.61 27.92 22.24
C THR A 221 -13.29 28.76 20.99
N ASP A 222 -13.91 28.42 19.87
CA ASP A 222 -13.83 29.16 18.61
C ASP A 222 -15.24 29.41 18.06
N PRO A 223 -15.83 30.60 18.29
CA PRO A 223 -17.16 30.91 17.77
C PRO A 223 -17.31 30.94 16.25
N ASN A 224 -16.22 30.92 15.50
CA ASN A 224 -16.20 30.89 14.04
C ASN A 224 -16.02 29.46 13.51
N ALA A 225 -15.67 28.51 14.37
CA ALA A 225 -15.53 27.11 13.98
C ALA A 225 -16.87 26.54 13.53
N LYS A 226 -16.82 25.63 12.55
CA LYS A 226 -17.97 24.84 12.15
C LYS A 226 -17.81 23.41 12.65
N VAL A 227 -18.94 22.81 13.02
CA VAL A 227 -19.00 21.43 13.51
C VAL A 227 -19.92 20.61 12.62
N SER A 228 -19.51 19.40 12.29
CA SER A 228 -20.29 18.42 11.56
C SER A 228 -20.10 17.00 12.14
N ASN A 229 -20.76 16.05 11.50
CA ASN A 229 -20.68 14.64 11.85
C ASN A 229 -20.83 13.80 10.58
N GLY A 230 -19.92 12.87 10.31
CA GLY A 230 -19.92 12.00 9.13
C GLY A 230 -20.85 10.79 9.33
N ASN A 231 -22.11 10.94 9.06
CA ASN A 231 -23.11 9.89 9.26
C ASN A 231 -23.03 8.81 8.17
N TRP A 232 -23.19 7.55 8.56
CA TRP A 232 -23.24 6.43 7.61
C TRP A 232 -24.41 6.52 6.63
N THR A 233 -25.51 7.17 7.03
CA THR A 233 -26.74 7.17 6.23
C THR A 233 -27.55 8.45 6.40
N ILE A 234 -28.20 8.87 5.32
CA ILE A 234 -29.21 9.95 5.35
C ILE A 234 -30.35 9.70 6.36
N LEU A 235 -30.65 8.45 6.67
CA LEU A 235 -31.76 8.06 7.55
C LEU A 235 -31.55 8.47 9.02
N THR A 236 -30.33 8.88 9.40
CA THR A 236 -30.04 9.35 10.77
C THR A 236 -30.00 10.85 10.90
N ILE A 237 -30.05 11.58 9.77
CA ILE A 237 -30.04 13.05 9.73
C ILE A 237 -31.28 13.67 9.05
N ALA A 238 -32.20 12.83 8.57
CA ALA A 238 -33.39 13.29 7.87
C ALA A 238 -34.63 12.50 8.29
N LYS A 239 -35.77 13.19 8.36
CA LYS A 239 -37.11 12.59 8.60
C LYS A 239 -37.67 12.04 7.29
N TYR A 240 -36.97 11.10 6.69
CA TYR A 240 -37.32 10.49 5.43
C TYR A 240 -37.57 8.99 5.55
N ASP A 241 -38.65 8.48 4.96
CA ASP A 241 -39.11 7.09 5.08
C ASP A 241 -39.22 6.66 6.54
N SER A 242 -38.41 5.71 6.98
CA SER A 242 -38.26 5.28 8.37
C SER A 242 -37.20 6.05 9.16
N GLY A 243 -36.57 7.04 8.53
CA GLY A 243 -35.48 7.84 9.12
C GLY A 243 -35.98 8.85 10.15
N GLN A 244 -35.08 9.25 11.01
CA GLN A 244 -35.29 10.32 11.99
C GLN A 244 -34.02 11.14 12.08
N ASN A 245 -34.13 12.47 12.16
CA ASN A 245 -32.98 13.30 12.41
C ASN A 245 -32.57 13.20 13.89
N TYR A 246 -31.67 12.25 14.18
CA TYR A 246 -31.10 12.04 15.52
C TYR A 246 -30.06 13.11 15.91
N PHE A 247 -29.56 13.87 14.96
CA PHE A 247 -28.52 14.89 15.15
C PHE A 247 -29.04 16.31 14.91
N SER A 248 -30.37 16.51 14.93
CA SER A 248 -30.96 17.85 14.95
C SER A 248 -30.59 18.59 16.23
N ASP A 249 -30.64 19.91 16.20
CA ASP A 249 -30.32 20.76 17.36
C ASP A 249 -31.17 20.40 18.57
N GLU A 250 -32.47 20.12 18.35
CA GLU A 250 -33.38 19.67 19.39
C GLU A 250 -32.99 18.31 19.94
N ALA A 251 -32.69 17.34 19.07
CA ALA A 251 -32.32 15.97 19.47
C ALA A 251 -31.04 15.95 20.30
N LEU A 252 -30.01 16.71 19.85
CA LEU A 252 -28.75 16.85 20.56
C LEU A 252 -28.92 17.53 21.92
N TYR A 253 -29.64 18.66 21.94
CA TYR A 253 -29.93 19.37 23.19
C TYR A 253 -30.72 18.55 24.21
N ASN A 254 -31.70 17.78 23.78
CA ASN A 254 -32.50 16.96 24.67
C ASN A 254 -31.69 15.91 25.41
N VAL A 255 -30.55 15.49 24.86
CA VAL A 255 -29.67 14.47 25.45
C VAL A 255 -28.46 15.06 26.18
N GLY A 256 -27.80 16.04 25.58
CA GLY A 256 -26.54 16.60 26.12
C GLY A 256 -26.74 17.87 26.93
N HIS A 257 -27.88 18.56 26.79
CA HIS A 257 -28.27 19.79 27.47
C HIS A 257 -27.34 21.02 27.25
N ASP A 258 -26.47 20.94 26.24
CA ASP A 258 -25.60 22.05 25.82
C ASP A 258 -26.28 22.77 24.64
N LYS A 259 -26.71 24.04 24.84
CA LYS A 259 -27.35 24.83 23.81
C LYS A 259 -26.44 25.21 22.64
N ASP A 260 -25.15 25.24 22.87
CA ASP A 260 -24.14 25.54 21.87
C ASP A 260 -23.69 24.23 21.14
N GLY A 261 -24.22 23.07 21.54
CA GLY A 261 -23.89 21.75 21.04
C GLY A 261 -24.70 21.33 19.81
N TYR A 262 -24.66 22.09 18.75
CA TYR A 262 -25.35 21.85 17.48
C TYR A 262 -24.34 21.56 16.35
N LEU A 263 -24.84 21.03 15.22
CA LEU A 263 -24.07 20.88 13.98
C LEU A 263 -24.39 22.05 13.03
N ASP A 264 -23.37 22.62 12.38
CA ASP A 264 -23.56 23.73 11.42
C ASP A 264 -24.14 23.23 10.10
N PHE A 265 -23.74 22.05 9.69
CA PHE A 265 -24.19 21.36 8.48
C PHE A 265 -24.17 19.87 8.68
N TYR A 266 -24.83 19.13 7.81
CA TYR A 266 -24.85 17.67 7.85
C TYR A 266 -23.91 17.07 6.80
N MET A 267 -23.36 15.90 7.13
CA MET A 267 -22.58 15.10 6.24
C MET A 267 -23.03 13.65 6.33
N PHE A 268 -23.20 12.95 5.21
CA PHE A 268 -23.49 11.53 5.20
C PHE A 268 -22.76 10.83 4.07
N HIS A 269 -22.65 9.50 4.17
CA HIS A 269 -21.97 8.64 3.23
C HIS A 269 -22.95 7.93 2.32
N TYR A 270 -22.57 7.72 1.08
CA TYR A 270 -23.40 7.02 0.11
C TYR A 270 -22.59 6.06 -0.76
N TYR A 271 -22.85 4.78 -0.58
CA TYR A 271 -22.31 3.71 -1.40
C TYR A 271 -23.45 2.97 -2.10
N PRO A 272 -23.52 2.97 -3.45
CA PRO A 272 -24.65 2.38 -4.20
C PRO A 272 -24.88 0.90 -3.90
N ALA A 273 -23.79 0.16 -3.64
CA ALA A 273 -23.85 -1.26 -3.30
C ALA A 273 -24.58 -1.55 -1.97
N GLU A 274 -24.59 -0.59 -1.04
CA GLU A 274 -25.14 -0.75 0.29
C GLU A 274 -26.57 -0.23 0.43
N ARG A 275 -26.87 0.88 -0.27
CA ARG A 275 -28.10 1.66 0.00
C ARG A 275 -29.10 1.68 -1.14
N GLY A 276 -28.73 1.26 -2.33
CA GLY A 276 -29.60 1.33 -3.50
C GLY A 276 -29.91 2.75 -3.98
N ALA A 277 -30.67 2.85 -5.07
CA ALA A 277 -30.96 4.14 -5.72
C ALA A 277 -31.91 5.06 -4.92
N ASP A 278 -32.76 4.51 -4.08
CA ASP A 278 -33.82 5.27 -3.42
C ASP A 278 -33.30 6.33 -2.43
N TYR A 279 -32.07 6.13 -1.92
CA TYR A 279 -31.40 7.05 -1.01
C TYR A 279 -30.24 7.83 -1.65
N SER A 280 -30.09 7.74 -2.97
CA SER A 280 -28.98 8.37 -3.68
C SER A 280 -29.12 9.89 -3.73
N PRO A 281 -28.13 10.66 -3.30
CA PRO A 281 -28.10 12.10 -3.49
C PRO A 281 -27.88 12.51 -4.96
N PHE A 282 -27.44 11.60 -5.82
CA PHE A 282 -27.05 11.87 -7.19
C PHE A 282 -28.19 11.82 -8.22
N HIS A 283 -29.45 11.74 -7.78
CA HIS A 283 -30.64 11.88 -8.63
C HIS A 283 -31.83 12.57 -7.94
N ARG A 284 -31.59 13.16 -6.79
CA ARG A 284 -32.59 13.92 -6.04
C ARG A 284 -32.03 15.27 -5.64
N ASP A 285 -32.71 16.34 -5.95
CA ASP A 285 -32.22 17.65 -5.60
C ASP A 285 -32.41 17.96 -4.11
N TYR A 286 -31.48 18.75 -3.55
CA TYR A 286 -31.46 19.14 -2.16
C TYR A 286 -32.72 19.90 -1.78
N ASN A 287 -33.11 20.89 -2.57
CA ASN A 287 -34.18 21.83 -2.19
C ASN A 287 -35.57 21.18 -2.15
N THR A 288 -35.85 20.26 -3.09
CA THR A 288 -37.16 19.60 -3.14
C THR A 288 -37.26 18.41 -2.21
N PHE A 289 -36.15 17.77 -1.94
CA PHE A 289 -36.13 16.51 -1.20
C PHE A 289 -35.51 16.61 0.19
N TYR A 290 -34.26 17.13 0.27
CA TYR A 290 -33.49 17.12 1.54
C TYR A 290 -33.74 18.35 2.42
N ALA A 291 -33.97 19.54 1.87
CA ALA A 291 -34.07 20.77 2.65
C ALA A 291 -35.16 20.75 3.73
N LYS A 292 -36.24 20.01 3.49
CA LYS A 292 -37.34 19.89 4.46
C LYS A 292 -37.00 18.93 5.59
N GLU A 293 -36.12 17.99 5.33
CA GLU A 293 -35.82 16.86 6.20
C GLU A 293 -34.58 17.12 7.05
N THR A 294 -33.73 18.08 6.62
CA THR A 294 -32.48 18.44 7.29
C THR A 294 -32.49 19.81 7.95
N ASP A 295 -33.69 20.32 8.30
CA ASP A 295 -33.89 21.65 8.91
C ASP A 295 -33.24 22.78 8.11
N LYS A 296 -33.11 22.60 6.78
CA LYS A 296 -32.51 23.51 5.80
C LYS A 296 -30.99 23.75 6.01
N LYS A 297 -30.31 22.94 6.81
CA LYS A 297 -28.87 23.02 6.93
C LYS A 297 -28.18 22.52 5.64
N PRO A 298 -27.02 23.07 5.28
CA PRO A 298 -26.23 22.57 4.18
C PRO A 298 -25.91 21.06 4.31
N VAL A 299 -25.75 20.36 3.19
CA VAL A 299 -25.45 18.93 3.17
C VAL A 299 -24.28 18.66 2.26
N ILE A 300 -23.27 17.96 2.79
CA ILE A 300 -22.13 17.45 2.05
C ILE A 300 -22.24 15.92 1.97
N ILE A 301 -21.86 15.35 0.82
CA ILE A 301 -21.68 13.89 0.72
C ILE A 301 -20.26 13.58 1.18
N GLY A 302 -20.13 13.11 2.42
CA GLY A 302 -18.83 12.93 3.10
C GLY A 302 -18.00 11.81 2.53
N GLU A 303 -18.67 10.78 1.98
CA GLU A 303 -18.03 9.70 1.24
C GLU A 303 -18.93 9.22 0.11
N PHE A 304 -18.33 8.98 -1.04
CA PHE A 304 -18.88 8.25 -2.16
C PHE A 304 -17.75 7.65 -3.00
N PRO A 305 -17.97 6.58 -3.80
CA PRO A 305 -16.92 6.00 -4.62
C PRO A 305 -16.29 7.03 -5.57
N ALA A 306 -14.99 7.24 -5.49
CA ALA A 306 -14.28 8.24 -6.30
C ALA A 306 -14.39 7.96 -7.82
N TYR A 307 -14.55 6.70 -8.23
CA TYR A 307 -14.84 6.35 -9.64
C TYR A 307 -16.28 6.66 -10.07
N GLY A 308 -17.12 7.24 -9.22
CA GLY A 308 -18.50 7.59 -9.50
C GLY A 308 -19.52 6.48 -9.28
N MET A 309 -20.73 6.66 -9.85
CA MET A 309 -21.86 5.75 -9.64
C MET A 309 -21.94 4.65 -10.70
N ILE A 310 -20.92 4.47 -11.52
CA ILE A 310 -20.82 3.40 -12.50
C ILE A 310 -20.39 2.12 -11.79
N ALA A 311 -20.98 1.00 -12.16
CA ALA A 311 -20.87 -0.31 -11.52
C ALA A 311 -19.49 -0.64 -10.93
N GLN A 312 -19.44 -0.97 -9.66
CA GLN A 312 -18.25 -1.44 -8.94
C GLN A 312 -17.69 -2.71 -9.60
N LYS A 313 -16.39 -2.74 -9.91
CA LYS A 313 -15.73 -3.90 -10.50
C LYS A 313 -15.98 -5.14 -9.63
N GLY A 314 -16.70 -6.13 -10.18
CA GLY A 314 -17.00 -7.40 -9.51
C GLY A 314 -18.28 -7.45 -8.65
N LYS A 315 -19.04 -6.35 -8.49
CA LYS A 315 -20.35 -6.39 -7.84
C LYS A 315 -21.47 -6.25 -8.89
N ILE A 316 -22.44 -7.17 -8.85
CA ILE A 316 -23.60 -7.17 -9.74
C ILE A 316 -24.64 -6.22 -9.15
N PHE A 317 -24.84 -5.09 -9.77
CA PHE A 317 -25.95 -4.19 -9.45
C PHE A 317 -27.24 -4.67 -10.14
N GLN A 318 -28.38 -4.48 -9.48
CA GLN A 318 -29.65 -4.86 -10.08
C GLN A 318 -30.01 -3.94 -11.25
N PRO A 319 -30.27 -4.47 -12.45
CA PRO A 319 -30.65 -3.65 -13.60
C PRO A 319 -31.86 -2.77 -13.30
N GLY A 320 -31.78 -1.49 -13.68
CA GLY A 320 -32.91 -0.54 -13.61
C GLY A 320 -33.02 0.32 -12.35
N ARG A 321 -32.13 0.16 -11.37
CA ARG A 321 -32.12 0.96 -10.11
C ARG A 321 -30.88 1.85 -9.94
N GLN A 322 -30.07 2.02 -10.98
CA GLN A 322 -28.78 2.68 -10.85
C GLN A 322 -28.76 4.06 -11.47
N ASN A 323 -28.22 4.98 -10.72
CA ASN A 323 -27.69 6.21 -11.26
C ASN A 323 -26.32 5.90 -11.90
N GLN A 324 -26.24 5.90 -13.22
CA GLN A 324 -25.01 5.59 -13.98
C GLN A 324 -24.17 6.85 -14.24
N LYS A 325 -24.15 7.78 -13.31
CA LYS A 325 -23.36 9.01 -13.44
C LYS A 325 -21.88 8.71 -13.25
N THR A 326 -21.04 9.27 -14.12
CA THR A 326 -19.59 9.35 -13.90
C THR A 326 -19.29 10.20 -12.67
N THR A 327 -18.05 10.20 -12.23
CA THR A 327 -17.59 11.10 -11.15
C THR A 327 -17.86 12.54 -11.51
N THR A 328 -17.51 12.95 -12.73
CA THR A 328 -17.73 14.31 -13.27
C THR A 328 -19.21 14.69 -13.27
N GLU A 329 -20.08 13.81 -13.78
CA GLU A 329 -21.53 14.03 -13.76
C GLU A 329 -22.11 14.05 -12.35
N SER A 330 -21.56 13.27 -11.43
CA SER A 330 -21.98 13.19 -10.04
C SER A 330 -21.65 14.49 -9.29
N MET A 331 -20.44 14.99 -9.42
CA MET A 331 -20.02 16.22 -8.76
C MET A 331 -20.74 17.46 -9.34
N GLN A 332 -20.90 17.52 -10.68
CA GLN A 332 -21.70 18.56 -11.33
C GLN A 332 -23.17 18.51 -10.88
N TRP A 333 -23.75 17.31 -10.75
CA TRP A 333 -25.09 17.14 -10.22
C TRP A 333 -25.27 17.69 -8.81
N LEU A 334 -24.34 17.41 -7.90
CA LEU A 334 -24.38 17.93 -6.53
C LEU A 334 -24.40 19.47 -6.55
N TYR A 335 -23.54 20.08 -7.36
CA TYR A 335 -23.50 21.53 -7.52
C TYR A 335 -24.84 22.08 -8.04
N ASP A 336 -25.35 21.55 -9.15
CA ASP A 336 -26.56 22.05 -9.83
C ASP A 336 -27.85 21.85 -8.99
N ASN A 337 -27.82 20.89 -8.04
CA ASN A 337 -29.00 20.51 -7.27
C ASN A 337 -28.97 20.95 -5.80
N GLY A 338 -28.08 21.90 -5.46
CA GLY A 338 -28.12 22.64 -4.17
C GLY A 338 -27.45 21.93 -3.00
N PHE A 339 -26.66 20.85 -3.23
CA PHE A 339 -25.76 20.30 -2.23
C PHE A 339 -24.54 21.21 -2.03
N SER A 340 -23.92 21.08 -0.86
CA SER A 340 -22.77 21.91 -0.50
C SER A 340 -21.44 21.30 -0.92
N GLY A 341 -21.44 20.09 -1.49
CA GLY A 341 -20.26 19.43 -2.01
C GLY A 341 -20.24 17.94 -1.85
N GLY A 342 -19.11 17.34 -2.22
CA GLY A 342 -18.82 15.93 -2.10
C GLY A 342 -17.34 15.62 -1.95
N LEU A 343 -17.05 14.53 -1.23
CA LEU A 343 -15.71 14.02 -0.94
C LEU A 343 -15.59 12.58 -1.44
N GLY A 344 -14.78 12.36 -2.47
CA GLY A 344 -14.53 11.03 -3.02
C GLY A 344 -13.78 10.13 -2.02
N TRP A 345 -14.06 8.85 -2.01
CA TRP A 345 -13.35 7.85 -1.23
C TRP A 345 -12.54 6.95 -2.14
N THR A 346 -11.18 6.85 -2.06
CA THR A 346 -10.22 7.61 -1.23
C THR A 346 -9.03 8.06 -2.06
N TYR A 347 -8.19 8.97 -1.57
CA TYR A 347 -7.00 9.47 -2.26
C TYR A 347 -6.10 8.35 -2.81
N THR A 348 -5.83 7.32 -2.02
CA THR A 348 -4.92 6.21 -2.34
C THR A 348 -5.57 5.04 -3.07
N ASN A 349 -6.91 5.01 -3.17
CA ASN A 349 -7.65 3.85 -3.74
C ASN A 349 -7.35 2.49 -3.07
N HIS A 350 -6.98 2.48 -1.79
CA HIS A 350 -6.54 1.25 -1.10
C HIS A 350 -7.61 0.15 -1.00
N ASP A 351 -8.89 0.48 -1.11
CA ASP A 351 -10.02 -0.45 -1.03
C ASP A 351 -10.76 -0.67 -2.37
N GLY A 352 -10.25 -0.08 -3.45
CA GLY A 352 -10.80 -0.26 -4.80
C GLY A 352 -12.07 0.56 -5.09
N ASN A 353 -12.35 1.61 -4.33
CA ASN A 353 -13.46 2.54 -4.56
C ASN A 353 -13.07 3.74 -5.45
N GLY A 354 -11.90 3.73 -6.05
CA GLY A 354 -11.33 4.80 -6.85
C GLY A 354 -10.43 5.73 -6.06
N GLY A 355 -9.61 6.50 -6.76
CA GLY A 355 -8.59 7.39 -6.19
C GLY A 355 -8.62 8.81 -6.74
N LEU A 356 -7.59 9.59 -6.42
CA LEU A 356 -7.47 10.95 -6.94
C LEU A 356 -7.56 11.02 -8.47
N PRO A 357 -6.92 10.12 -9.26
CA PRO A 357 -7.04 10.16 -10.72
C PRO A 357 -8.48 10.06 -11.24
N ASP A 358 -9.37 9.40 -10.51
CA ASP A 358 -10.78 9.29 -10.89
C ASP A 358 -11.58 10.58 -10.62
N MET A 359 -11.05 11.47 -9.76
CA MET A 359 -11.67 12.75 -9.38
C MET A 359 -11.15 13.94 -10.20
N GLU A 360 -9.99 13.83 -10.84
CA GLU A 360 -9.28 14.97 -11.48
C GLU A 360 -10.14 15.70 -12.52
N GLU A 361 -10.83 14.97 -13.41
CA GLU A 361 -11.70 15.57 -14.41
C GLU A 361 -12.85 16.36 -13.77
N ALA A 362 -13.45 15.84 -12.71
CA ALA A 362 -14.54 16.49 -11.99
C ALA A 362 -14.06 17.77 -11.29
N PHE A 363 -12.91 17.72 -10.64
CA PHE A 363 -12.32 18.85 -9.95
C PHE A 363 -11.94 19.98 -10.94
N GLY A 364 -11.24 19.64 -12.02
CA GLY A 364 -10.87 20.58 -13.06
C GLY A 364 -12.07 21.27 -13.71
N LEU A 365 -13.12 20.50 -14.03
CA LEU A 365 -14.34 21.04 -14.60
C LEU A 365 -15.07 22.02 -13.66
N LEU A 366 -15.18 21.68 -12.38
CA LEU A 366 -15.84 22.54 -11.41
C LEU A 366 -15.02 23.82 -11.15
N GLN A 367 -13.71 23.71 -11.06
CA GLN A 367 -12.83 24.87 -10.90
C GLN A 367 -12.89 25.81 -12.10
N GLU A 368 -12.94 25.27 -13.33
CA GLU A 368 -13.08 26.06 -14.55
C GLU A 368 -14.40 26.82 -14.61
N LYS A 369 -15.51 26.12 -14.26
CA LYS A 369 -16.86 26.69 -14.37
C LYS A 369 -17.24 27.62 -13.23
N TYR A 370 -16.76 27.36 -12.00
CA TYR A 370 -17.21 28.01 -10.79
C TYR A 370 -16.02 28.38 -9.87
N PRO A 371 -15.01 29.10 -10.42
CA PRO A 371 -13.79 29.40 -9.67
C PRO A 371 -14.06 30.14 -8.36
N GLU A 372 -15.10 31.00 -8.30
CA GLU A 372 -15.49 31.75 -7.10
C GLU A 372 -15.94 30.88 -5.93
N HIS A 373 -16.42 29.64 -6.21
CA HIS A 373 -16.87 28.68 -5.20
C HIS A 373 -15.86 27.55 -4.95
N ILE A 374 -14.87 27.39 -5.83
CA ILE A 374 -13.89 26.29 -5.74
C ILE A 374 -12.53 26.80 -5.27
N ILE A 375 -12.07 27.96 -5.74
CA ILE A 375 -10.78 28.48 -5.36
C ILE A 375 -10.90 29.16 -4.00
N ILE A 376 -10.24 28.58 -2.99
CA ILE A 376 -10.19 29.19 -1.65
C ILE A 376 -9.43 30.51 -1.74
N GLN A 377 -10.06 31.58 -1.27
CA GLN A 377 -9.48 32.91 -1.28
C GLN A 377 -8.39 33.04 -0.22
N HIS A 378 -7.29 33.66 -0.62
CA HIS A 378 -6.22 34.00 0.29
C HIS A 378 -6.70 35.10 1.27
N ASP A 379 -6.52 34.84 2.57
CA ASP A 379 -6.85 35.83 3.62
C ASP A 379 -5.58 36.65 3.94
N PRO A 380 -5.50 37.92 3.50
CA PRO A 380 -4.30 38.72 3.72
C PRO A 380 -4.03 39.07 5.18
N ALA A 381 -4.97 38.79 6.08
CA ALA A 381 -4.82 39.01 7.51
C ALA A 381 -4.29 37.74 8.23
N PHE A 382 -4.24 36.60 7.57
CA PHE A 382 -3.70 35.38 8.13
C PHE A 382 -2.19 35.28 7.84
N ASN A 383 -1.42 34.92 8.86
CA ASN A 383 0.01 34.67 8.71
C ASN A 383 0.24 33.26 8.17
N TYR A 384 0.55 33.12 6.89
CA TYR A 384 0.90 31.83 6.29
C TYR A 384 2.34 31.47 6.62
N ILE A 385 2.67 30.18 6.57
CA ILE A 385 4.07 29.76 6.72
C ILE A 385 4.89 30.16 5.50
N PRO A 386 6.19 30.44 5.66
CA PRO A 386 7.08 30.58 4.53
C PRO A 386 7.01 29.37 3.60
N GLN A 387 7.31 29.56 2.33
CA GLN A 387 7.25 28.50 1.31
C GLN A 387 8.61 28.17 0.76
N VAL A 388 8.78 26.90 0.36
CA VAL A 388 9.95 26.44 -0.36
C VAL A 388 9.80 26.77 -1.85
N LYS A 389 10.70 27.59 -2.40
CA LYS A 389 10.75 27.90 -3.85
C LYS A 389 11.34 26.75 -4.65
N LYS A 390 12.39 26.15 -4.13
CA LYS A 390 13.13 25.05 -4.75
C LYS A 390 13.88 24.26 -3.68
N ARG A 391 14.12 22.97 -3.96
CA ARG A 391 14.88 22.12 -3.05
C ARG A 391 16.37 22.49 -3.05
N ILE A 392 17.00 22.49 -1.88
CA ILE A 392 18.45 22.57 -1.73
C ILE A 392 19.02 21.20 -2.13
N ALA A 393 19.95 21.21 -3.07
CA ALA A 393 20.55 19.97 -3.56
C ALA A 393 21.50 19.37 -2.53
N ASP A 394 21.48 18.05 -2.46
CA ASP A 394 22.54 17.30 -1.77
C ASP A 394 23.90 17.50 -2.46
N THR A 395 24.97 17.33 -1.72
CA THR A 395 26.30 17.58 -2.25
C THR A 395 27.36 16.67 -1.63
N VAL A 396 28.59 16.73 -2.16
CA VAL A 396 29.70 15.91 -1.74
C VAL A 396 30.89 16.76 -1.34
N LEU A 397 31.59 16.27 -0.33
CA LEU A 397 32.97 16.68 -0.01
C LEU A 397 33.91 15.48 0.01
N PHE A 398 35.19 15.72 -0.31
CA PHE A 398 36.22 14.77 0.06
C PHE A 398 36.70 15.00 1.49
N LYS A 399 37.11 13.93 2.15
CA LYS A 399 37.71 13.99 3.47
C LYS A 399 38.82 15.04 3.52
N ASN A 400 38.79 15.88 4.54
CA ASN A 400 39.71 17.01 4.73
C ASN A 400 39.71 18.08 3.59
N ALA A 401 38.63 18.16 2.81
CA ALA A 401 38.44 19.25 1.87
C ALA A 401 38.36 20.61 2.60
N ALA A 402 38.75 21.66 1.90
CA ALA A 402 38.59 23.03 2.39
C ALA A 402 37.07 23.32 2.67
N LYS A 403 36.80 24.26 3.59
CA LYS A 403 35.46 24.76 3.83
C LYS A 403 34.81 25.22 2.51
N VAL A 404 33.59 24.83 2.28
CA VAL A 404 32.77 25.33 1.19
C VAL A 404 32.18 26.66 1.64
N GLU A 405 32.68 27.73 1.03
CA GLU A 405 32.20 29.08 1.30
C GLU A 405 31.07 29.44 0.34
N ALA A 406 30.05 30.11 0.84
CA ALA A 406 28.93 30.63 0.05
C ALA A 406 28.30 29.56 -0.90
N TYR A 407 27.98 28.40 -0.34
CA TYR A 407 27.37 27.31 -1.12
C TYR A 407 26.07 27.73 -1.80
N ILE A 408 25.16 28.33 -1.03
CA ILE A 408 23.91 28.91 -1.49
C ILE A 408 23.54 30.14 -0.63
N ASN A 409 22.58 30.93 -1.13
CA ASN A 409 21.88 31.91 -0.31
C ASN A 409 20.44 31.45 -0.07
N ALA A 410 20.01 31.36 1.18
CA ALA A 410 18.69 30.88 1.59
C ALA A 410 17.54 31.69 0.97
N ASN A 411 17.71 32.98 0.71
CA ASN A 411 16.71 33.83 0.05
C ASN A 411 16.32 33.34 -1.35
N ASP A 412 17.16 32.56 -2.00
CA ASP A 412 16.87 31.95 -3.31
C ASP A 412 15.99 30.70 -3.21
N TYR A 413 15.88 30.12 -2.00
CA TYR A 413 15.24 28.83 -1.74
C TYR A 413 13.93 28.93 -0.97
N PHE A 414 13.72 30.06 -0.28
CA PHE A 414 12.51 30.32 0.48
C PHE A 414 11.82 31.61 0.05
N THR A 415 10.53 31.69 0.27
CA THR A 415 9.72 32.90 0.05
C THR A 415 8.63 33.00 1.10
N ASP A 416 8.06 34.16 1.23
CA ASP A 416 6.90 34.44 2.05
C ASP A 416 5.83 35.16 1.23
N ASP A 417 4.56 34.88 1.48
CA ASP A 417 3.43 35.46 0.73
C ASP A 417 3.23 36.96 0.98
N ALA A 418 3.52 37.42 2.19
CA ALA A 418 3.51 38.84 2.56
C ALA A 418 4.75 39.58 2.10
N ASN A 419 5.70 38.95 1.40
CA ASN A 419 7.04 39.45 1.12
C ASN A 419 7.77 39.89 2.40
N ASP A 420 7.51 39.24 3.50
CA ASP A 420 8.19 39.48 4.74
C ASP A 420 9.68 39.11 4.62
N GLN A 421 10.50 39.89 5.31
CA GLN A 421 11.91 39.52 5.42
C GLN A 421 12.03 38.29 6.31
N LEU A 422 12.42 37.16 5.73
CA LEU A 422 12.66 35.92 6.45
C LEU A 422 13.98 36.01 7.25
N THR A 423 13.96 35.38 8.41
CA THR A 423 15.15 35.12 9.22
C THR A 423 15.53 33.65 9.09
N TYR A 424 16.82 33.35 9.12
CA TYR A 424 17.31 32.01 8.88
C TYR A 424 18.11 31.46 10.06
N THR A 425 17.89 30.19 10.35
CA THR A 425 18.74 29.43 11.27
C THR A 425 19.23 28.14 10.60
N ILE A 426 20.35 27.60 11.08
CA ILE A 426 20.93 26.41 10.52
C ILE A 426 21.35 25.45 11.65
N SER A 427 21.15 24.17 11.43
CA SER A 427 21.69 23.11 12.29
C SER A 427 22.36 22.05 11.45
N SER A 428 23.30 21.31 12.03
CA SER A 428 24.00 20.25 11.35
C SER A 428 24.27 19.06 12.27
N LYS A 429 24.20 17.85 11.71
CA LYS A 429 24.49 16.59 12.39
C LYS A 429 25.47 15.75 11.59
N GLY A 430 26.03 14.68 12.21
CA GLY A 430 26.95 13.77 11.54
C GLY A 430 28.33 14.38 11.34
N VAL A 431 28.89 14.19 10.13
CA VAL A 431 30.30 14.46 9.81
C VAL A 431 30.56 15.87 9.28
N VAL A 432 29.60 16.79 9.36
CA VAL A 432 29.73 18.19 8.92
C VAL A 432 29.40 19.18 10.01
N THR A 433 29.86 20.41 9.83
CA THR A 433 29.40 21.60 10.54
C THR A 433 29.01 22.64 9.53
N ALA A 434 27.90 23.35 9.80
CA ALA A 434 27.38 24.39 8.90
C ALA A 434 27.14 25.70 9.65
N GLU A 435 27.21 26.80 8.95
CA GLU A 435 26.93 28.16 9.43
C GLU A 435 26.15 28.94 8.39
N ILE A 436 25.35 29.90 8.85
CA ILE A 436 24.57 30.82 8.01
C ILE A 436 24.79 32.23 8.49
N THR A 437 24.96 33.14 7.56
CA THR A 437 25.14 34.57 7.83
C THR A 437 23.79 35.30 7.89
N GLU A 438 23.74 36.51 8.41
CA GLU A 438 22.50 37.32 8.51
C GLU A 438 21.85 37.56 7.12
N ASP A 439 22.64 37.61 6.07
CA ASP A 439 22.13 37.77 4.69
C ASP A 439 21.66 36.45 4.05
N GLY A 440 21.68 35.35 4.80
CA GLY A 440 21.20 34.04 4.35
C GLY A 440 22.22 33.20 3.61
N THR A 441 23.50 33.61 3.56
CA THR A 441 24.56 32.81 2.90
C THR A 441 24.97 31.63 3.75
N ILE A 442 24.93 30.41 3.19
CA ILE A 442 25.25 29.17 3.84
C ILE A 442 26.64 28.68 3.46
N SER A 443 27.43 28.31 4.46
CA SER A 443 28.74 27.68 4.33
C SER A 443 28.82 26.45 5.21
N PHE A 444 29.62 25.45 4.83
CA PHE A 444 29.83 24.25 5.64
C PHE A 444 31.21 23.63 5.43
N THR A 445 31.62 22.79 6.38
CA THR A 445 32.91 22.06 6.34
C THR A 445 32.75 20.66 6.88
N ALA A 446 33.51 19.72 6.32
CA ALA A 446 33.64 18.38 6.88
C ALA A 446 34.43 18.43 8.20
N LYS A 447 34.05 17.62 9.17
CA LYS A 447 34.84 17.37 10.37
C LYS A 447 36.14 16.67 10.00
N ALA A 448 37.23 17.04 10.63
CA ALA A 448 38.55 16.49 10.31
C ALA A 448 38.57 14.95 10.41
N ASP A 449 39.19 14.31 9.43
CA ASP A 449 39.42 12.85 9.37
C ASP A 449 38.15 11.98 9.43
N THR A 450 36.98 12.54 9.07
CA THR A 450 35.71 11.80 9.06
C THR A 450 35.22 11.55 7.64
N THR A 451 34.47 10.43 7.47
CA THR A 451 33.69 10.10 6.26
C THR A 451 32.27 9.72 6.68
N GLY A 452 31.33 9.72 5.75
CA GLY A 452 29.92 9.39 5.98
C GLY A 452 28.98 10.54 5.68
N HIS A 453 27.77 10.49 6.21
CA HIS A 453 26.72 11.47 5.93
C HIS A 453 26.72 12.60 6.97
N GLY A 454 26.63 13.83 6.49
CA GLY A 454 26.30 15.00 7.26
C GLY A 454 24.95 15.54 6.83
N VAL A 455 24.09 15.84 7.78
CA VAL A 455 22.75 16.39 7.54
C VAL A 455 22.74 17.85 7.97
N ILE A 456 22.28 18.72 7.09
CA ILE A 456 22.15 20.15 7.34
C ILE A 456 20.68 20.53 7.22
N VAL A 457 20.13 21.15 8.24
CA VAL A 457 18.76 21.68 8.26
C VAL A 457 18.79 23.19 8.26
N VAL A 458 18.13 23.78 7.28
CA VAL A 458 17.97 25.25 7.13
C VAL A 458 16.52 25.58 7.43
N THR A 459 16.29 26.48 8.40
CA THR A 459 14.95 26.92 8.79
C THR A 459 14.77 28.38 8.44
N ALA A 460 13.71 28.68 7.69
CA ALA A 460 13.26 30.02 7.38
C ALA A 460 12.08 30.38 8.29
N THR A 461 12.16 31.51 8.98
CA THR A 461 11.14 31.99 9.92
C THR A 461 10.67 33.40 9.51
N ASP A 462 9.36 33.61 9.43
CA ASP A 462 8.73 34.89 9.17
C ASP A 462 8.69 35.83 10.40
N LYS A 463 8.15 37.01 10.25
CA LYS A 463 7.99 37.98 11.37
C LYS A 463 6.93 37.53 12.39
N GLY A 464 5.98 36.71 12.00
CA GLY A 464 4.93 36.17 12.87
C GLY A 464 5.43 34.99 13.72
N GLY A 465 6.62 34.47 13.43
CA GLY A 465 7.23 33.34 14.11
C GLY A 465 6.91 31.99 13.50
N LYS A 466 6.18 31.94 12.39
CA LYS A 466 5.96 30.68 11.66
C LYS A 466 7.20 30.35 10.84
N PHE A 467 7.44 29.04 10.63
CA PHE A 467 8.67 28.59 9.97
C PHE A 467 8.45 27.37 9.10
N ILE A 468 9.36 27.19 8.15
CA ILE A 468 9.51 25.96 7.37
C ILE A 468 10.98 25.59 7.29
N SER A 469 11.29 24.30 7.20
CA SER A 469 12.66 23.81 7.12
C SER A 469 12.89 23.02 5.85
N GLN A 470 14.12 23.08 5.33
CA GLN A 470 14.63 22.16 4.33
C GLN A 470 15.85 21.44 4.87
N THR A 471 15.93 20.17 4.52
CA THR A 471 17.08 19.33 4.84
C THR A 471 17.83 18.96 3.56
N PHE A 472 19.17 19.05 3.61
CA PHE A 472 20.01 18.50 2.56
C PHE A 472 21.19 17.74 3.17
N THR A 473 21.69 16.78 2.41
CA THR A 473 22.79 15.90 2.85
C THR A 473 24.10 16.31 2.21
N VAL A 474 25.16 16.28 3.00
CA VAL A 474 26.54 16.40 2.53
C VAL A 474 27.24 15.07 2.76
N LEU A 475 27.58 14.38 1.68
CA LEU A 475 28.36 13.15 1.75
C LEU A 475 29.86 13.48 1.83
N VAL A 476 30.52 13.05 2.89
CA VAL A 476 31.98 13.13 3.01
C VAL A 476 32.59 11.76 2.70
N ARG A 477 33.38 11.65 1.66
CA ARG A 477 34.00 10.39 1.19
C ARG A 477 35.52 10.48 1.03
N GLU A 478 36.19 9.35 1.11
CA GLU A 478 37.59 9.25 0.76
C GLU A 478 37.77 9.53 -0.74
N GLN A 479 38.95 10.05 -1.11
CA GLN A 479 39.31 10.17 -2.49
C GLN A 479 39.43 8.76 -3.12
N ALA A 480 38.86 8.53 -4.29
CA ALA A 480 38.61 7.21 -4.83
C ALA A 480 39.83 6.27 -4.80
N ASN A 481 39.63 5.10 -4.17
CA ASN A 481 40.54 3.96 -4.33
C ASN A 481 39.94 3.05 -5.43
N THR A 482 40.74 2.69 -6.44
CA THR A 482 40.30 1.93 -7.62
C THR A 482 39.71 0.55 -7.32
N ASN A 483 39.97 -0.03 -6.14
CA ASN A 483 39.50 -1.36 -5.74
C ASN A 483 38.43 -1.36 -4.67
N ALA A 484 37.80 -0.22 -4.38
CA ALA A 484 36.78 -0.11 -3.36
C ALA A 484 35.35 -0.35 -3.92
N ASN A 485 34.41 -0.71 -3.04
CA ASN A 485 32.98 -0.67 -3.33
C ASN A 485 32.59 0.74 -3.82
N LYS A 486 32.14 0.84 -5.07
CA LYS A 486 31.80 2.12 -5.71
C LYS A 486 30.54 2.75 -5.13
N LEU A 487 29.67 1.95 -4.49
CA LEU A 487 28.43 2.42 -3.87
C LEU A 487 28.60 2.82 -2.39
N LEU A 488 29.76 2.55 -1.80
CA LEU A 488 30.00 2.89 -0.39
C LEU A 488 29.73 4.38 -0.15
N ASN A 489 28.76 4.68 0.71
CA ASN A 489 28.28 6.02 1.01
C ASN A 489 27.86 6.86 -0.24
N ALA A 490 27.42 6.23 -1.32
CA ALA A 490 26.78 6.94 -2.42
C ALA A 490 25.44 7.56 -1.96
N PHE A 491 24.98 8.62 -2.62
CA PHE A 491 23.64 9.15 -2.34
C PHE A 491 22.56 8.15 -2.72
N VAL A 492 21.54 8.05 -1.86
CA VAL A 492 20.46 7.09 -2.05
C VAL A 492 19.14 7.81 -2.20
N THR A 493 18.40 7.48 -3.27
CA THR A 493 16.98 7.78 -3.42
C THR A 493 16.20 6.47 -3.44
N TYR A 494 14.96 6.50 -2.99
CA TYR A 494 14.19 5.30 -2.70
C TYR A 494 12.69 5.57 -2.85
N SER A 495 11.90 4.51 -2.92
CA SER A 495 10.44 4.60 -3.01
C SER A 495 9.78 4.75 -1.64
N SER A 496 10.22 3.94 -0.67
CA SER A 496 9.62 3.92 0.67
C SER A 496 10.60 3.46 1.74
N VAL A 497 10.22 3.63 3.01
CA VAL A 497 10.93 3.16 4.20
C VAL A 497 9.92 2.55 5.16
N GLU A 498 10.23 1.40 5.74
CA GLU A 498 9.39 0.73 6.73
C GLU A 498 9.22 1.59 8.00
N ASP A 499 10.30 2.08 8.55
CA ASP A 499 10.34 3.05 9.65
C ASP A 499 11.72 3.75 9.76
N ASP A 500 11.83 4.71 10.67
CA ASP A 500 13.04 5.52 10.90
C ASP A 500 14.27 4.73 11.37
N GLN A 501 14.16 3.44 11.69
CA GLN A 501 15.27 2.59 12.08
C GLN A 501 15.95 1.92 10.89
N TYR A 502 15.28 1.90 9.71
CA TYR A 502 15.73 1.16 8.53
C TYR A 502 15.95 2.06 7.31
N LEU A 503 16.72 3.12 7.53
CA LEU A 503 16.93 4.20 6.56
C LEU A 503 17.72 3.74 5.32
N PRO A 504 17.46 4.31 4.15
CA PRO A 504 18.00 3.84 2.86
C PRO A 504 19.53 3.85 2.77
N TYR A 505 20.19 4.81 3.39
CA TYR A 505 21.65 4.89 3.39
C TYR A 505 22.33 3.78 4.22
N TYR A 506 21.58 3.01 4.99
CA TYR A 506 22.10 1.81 5.63
C TYR A 506 22.35 0.66 4.65
N ALA A 507 21.79 0.72 3.44
CA ALA A 507 22.06 -0.26 2.40
C ALA A 507 23.44 -0.10 1.73
N ASN A 508 24.21 0.92 2.07
CA ASN A 508 25.54 1.16 1.48
C ASN A 508 26.51 1.88 2.43
N ASP A 509 26.34 1.71 3.73
CA ASP A 509 27.18 2.35 4.77
C ASP A 509 28.44 1.51 5.14
N GLY A 510 28.56 0.31 4.63
CA GLY A 510 29.66 -0.62 4.90
C GLY A 510 29.51 -1.39 6.20
N ILE A 511 28.30 -1.46 6.78
CA ILE A 511 28.01 -2.08 8.07
C ILE A 511 26.97 -3.19 7.89
N ASP A 512 27.38 -4.44 7.93
CA ASP A 512 26.50 -5.60 7.71
C ASP A 512 25.35 -5.77 8.74
N THR A 513 25.35 -4.98 9.83
CA THR A 513 24.34 -5.05 10.89
C THR A 513 23.28 -3.96 10.77
N THR A 514 23.47 -2.98 9.91
CA THR A 514 22.46 -1.99 9.53
C THR A 514 21.73 -2.46 8.27
N ARG A 515 20.57 -1.89 7.98
CA ARG A 515 19.81 -2.25 6.77
C ARG A 515 18.81 -1.19 6.36
N TRP A 516 18.50 -1.12 5.10
CA TRP A 516 17.29 -0.51 4.59
C TRP A 516 16.16 -1.52 4.57
N SER A 517 14.94 -1.09 4.92
CA SER A 517 13.70 -1.84 4.68
C SER A 517 12.68 -0.96 4.01
N SER A 518 12.07 -1.44 2.91
CA SER A 518 10.94 -0.80 2.25
C SER A 518 9.62 -1.07 3.01
N GLU A 519 8.57 -0.33 2.68
CA GLU A 519 7.20 -0.74 2.96
C GLU A 519 6.85 -2.08 2.27
N TYR A 520 5.67 -2.64 2.61
CA TYR A 520 5.28 -4.00 2.19
C TYR A 520 4.59 -4.02 0.81
N ASN A 521 5.16 -3.31 -0.16
CA ASN A 521 4.69 -3.25 -1.54
C ASN A 521 5.58 -4.08 -2.48
N ASP A 522 5.03 -4.53 -3.61
CA ASP A 522 5.81 -5.25 -4.63
C ASP A 522 6.60 -4.29 -5.52
N ASP A 523 6.04 -3.12 -5.84
CA ASP A 523 6.69 -2.12 -6.68
C ASP A 523 7.46 -1.10 -5.83
N GLU A 524 8.74 -1.36 -5.60
CA GLU A 524 9.64 -0.54 -4.81
C GLU A 524 10.97 -0.32 -5.55
N PHE A 525 11.73 0.71 -5.18
CA PHE A 525 13.07 0.90 -5.71
C PHE A 525 14.06 1.48 -4.70
N ILE A 526 15.34 1.23 -4.96
CA ILE A 526 16.46 1.93 -4.36
C ILE A 526 17.45 2.33 -5.46
N CYS A 527 17.93 3.56 -5.42
CA CYS A 527 18.82 4.11 -6.44
C CYS A 527 20.02 4.82 -5.81
N PHE A 528 21.21 4.51 -6.30
CA PHE A 528 22.47 5.03 -5.81
C PHE A 528 23.08 5.99 -6.83
N ASP A 529 23.45 7.21 -6.40
CA ASP A 529 24.20 8.19 -7.17
C ASP A 529 25.65 8.19 -6.70
N MET A 530 26.55 7.73 -7.54
CA MET A 530 27.99 7.70 -7.26
C MET A 530 28.65 9.08 -7.46
N LEU A 531 27.88 10.10 -7.93
CA LEU A 531 28.26 11.49 -8.18
C LEU A 531 29.25 11.71 -9.33
N GLN A 532 29.81 10.68 -9.86
CA GLN A 532 30.65 10.64 -11.05
C GLN A 532 30.43 9.34 -11.82
N GLU A 533 30.82 9.30 -13.08
CA GLU A 533 30.80 8.04 -13.83
C GLU A 533 31.87 7.09 -13.29
N GLU A 534 31.49 5.86 -13.03
CA GLU A 534 32.35 4.76 -12.54
C GLU A 534 32.20 3.56 -13.48
N ASN A 535 33.25 2.75 -13.50
CA ASN A 535 33.27 1.47 -14.20
C ASN A 535 32.64 0.40 -13.28
N ILE A 536 31.67 -0.33 -13.81
CA ILE A 536 30.97 -1.39 -13.05
C ILE A 536 31.00 -2.69 -13.84
N ARG A 537 31.45 -3.76 -13.18
CA ARG A 537 31.48 -5.12 -13.70
C ARG A 537 30.62 -6.08 -12.89
N ARG A 538 30.49 -5.83 -11.58
CA ARG A 538 29.78 -6.69 -10.66
C ARG A 538 29.00 -5.89 -9.62
N ILE A 539 27.80 -6.36 -9.31
CA ILE A 539 26.95 -5.82 -8.23
C ILE A 539 26.62 -6.95 -7.25
N VAL A 540 26.64 -6.64 -5.97
CA VAL A 540 26.32 -7.57 -4.90
C VAL A 540 25.20 -6.99 -4.06
N LEU A 541 24.14 -7.78 -3.83
CA LEU A 541 23.04 -7.46 -2.92
C LEU A 541 23.12 -8.41 -1.73
N ASN A 542 23.25 -7.87 -0.53
CA ASN A 542 23.16 -8.63 0.71
C ASN A 542 21.77 -8.40 1.32
N TRP A 543 20.97 -9.45 1.40
CA TRP A 543 19.62 -9.43 1.92
C TRP A 543 19.61 -9.71 3.42
N GLU A 544 18.65 -9.12 4.10
CA GLU A 544 18.36 -9.52 5.46
C GLU A 544 17.91 -10.99 5.52
N TRP A 545 18.50 -11.74 6.44
CA TRP A 545 18.17 -13.14 6.66
C TRP A 545 18.14 -13.48 8.14
N ASN A 546 16.97 -13.92 8.63
CA ASN A 546 16.82 -14.46 9.97
C ASN A 546 17.02 -16.00 9.94
N ALA A 547 18.20 -16.45 10.36
CA ALA A 547 18.54 -17.88 10.35
C ALA A 547 17.70 -18.70 11.34
N VAL A 548 17.18 -18.09 12.41
CA VAL A 548 16.39 -18.78 13.45
C VAL A 548 14.99 -19.09 12.90
N GLU A 549 14.38 -18.16 12.22
CA GLU A 549 13.06 -18.31 11.64
C GLU A 549 13.09 -18.90 10.22
N SER A 550 14.29 -19.04 9.65
CA SER A 550 14.49 -19.44 8.24
C SER A 550 13.70 -18.56 7.26
N GLN A 551 13.59 -17.28 7.56
CA GLN A 551 12.86 -16.28 6.77
C GLN A 551 13.79 -15.12 6.41
N GLY A 552 13.51 -14.48 5.29
CA GLY A 552 14.24 -13.29 4.81
C GLY A 552 13.35 -12.32 4.08
N ALA A 553 13.78 -11.07 4.03
CA ALA A 553 13.09 -9.98 3.35
C ALA A 553 13.82 -9.67 2.03
N TYR A 554 13.65 -10.53 1.01
CA TYR A 554 14.34 -10.42 -0.25
C TYR A 554 13.37 -10.34 -1.45
N ALA A 555 13.90 -9.90 -2.58
CA ALA A 555 13.13 -9.83 -3.82
C ALA A 555 13.14 -11.16 -4.58
N ASP A 556 11.97 -11.54 -5.06
CA ASP A 556 11.78 -12.65 -6.00
C ASP A 556 12.07 -12.22 -7.43
N ALA A 557 11.64 -11.01 -7.79
CA ALA A 557 11.92 -10.45 -9.10
C ALA A 557 12.32 -8.97 -8.99
N TYR A 558 13.35 -8.59 -9.76
CA TYR A 558 13.83 -7.21 -9.84
C TYR A 558 14.65 -6.96 -11.11
N THR A 559 14.79 -5.68 -11.49
CA THR A 559 15.71 -5.25 -12.53
C THR A 559 16.82 -4.39 -11.95
N ILE A 560 17.97 -4.41 -12.57
CA ILE A 560 19.05 -3.46 -12.33
C ILE A 560 19.17 -2.57 -13.56
N GLU A 561 19.08 -1.28 -13.32
CA GLU A 561 19.19 -0.25 -14.35
C GLU A 561 20.37 0.64 -14.04
N THR A 562 21.01 1.14 -15.08
CA THR A 562 22.10 2.10 -14.98
C THR A 562 21.80 3.36 -15.77
N SER A 563 22.35 4.48 -15.33
CA SER A 563 22.22 5.78 -16.01
C SER A 563 23.48 6.64 -15.83
N LYS A 564 23.73 7.52 -16.78
CA LYS A 564 24.76 8.56 -16.68
C LYS A 564 24.20 9.89 -16.19
N ASP A 565 22.95 10.17 -16.45
CA ASP A 565 22.29 11.46 -16.23
C ASP A 565 21.13 11.44 -15.23
N GLY A 566 20.76 10.25 -14.72
CA GLY A 566 19.62 10.04 -13.82
C GLY A 566 18.25 10.17 -14.50
N LYS A 567 18.21 10.31 -15.83
CA LYS A 567 16.98 10.49 -16.62
C LYS A 567 16.79 9.39 -17.65
N SER A 568 17.87 9.01 -18.33
CA SER A 568 17.90 7.97 -19.35
C SER A 568 18.42 6.68 -18.73
N TRP A 569 17.60 5.65 -18.67
CA TRP A 569 17.90 4.41 -17.97
C TRP A 569 18.04 3.24 -18.93
N GLU A 570 19.03 2.39 -18.69
CA GLU A 570 19.26 1.14 -19.40
C GLU A 570 19.17 -0.02 -18.43
N THR A 571 18.32 -1.00 -18.71
CA THR A 571 18.25 -2.24 -17.95
C THR A 571 19.46 -3.12 -18.31
N VAL A 572 20.36 -3.30 -17.37
CA VAL A 572 21.61 -4.08 -17.55
C VAL A 572 21.46 -5.51 -17.04
N PHE A 573 20.52 -5.77 -16.16
CA PHE A 573 20.27 -7.10 -15.64
C PHE A 573 18.80 -7.25 -15.19
N THR A 574 18.26 -8.46 -15.37
CA THR A 574 16.89 -8.81 -14.91
C THR A 574 16.97 -10.10 -14.13
N VAL A 575 16.57 -10.05 -12.87
CA VAL A 575 16.41 -11.20 -12.00
C VAL A 575 14.92 -11.53 -11.92
N LYS A 576 14.59 -12.76 -12.22
CA LYS A 576 13.22 -13.27 -12.21
C LYS A 576 13.01 -14.26 -11.08
N GLN A 577 14.08 -14.52 -10.36
CA GLN A 577 14.11 -15.35 -9.18
C GLN A 577 15.31 -15.00 -8.33
N GLY A 578 15.06 -14.24 -7.27
CA GLY A 578 16.06 -13.77 -6.35
C GLY A 578 16.70 -14.87 -5.52
N GLN A 579 17.94 -14.66 -5.13
CA GLN A 579 18.67 -15.50 -4.20
C GLN A 579 18.39 -15.08 -2.76
N ILE A 580 18.29 -16.06 -1.90
CA ILE A 580 18.21 -15.87 -0.45
C ILE A 580 19.59 -15.44 0.07
N ILE A 581 19.64 -14.55 1.06
CA ILE A 581 20.85 -14.07 1.76
C ILE A 581 21.70 -13.14 0.90
N LYS A 582 22.10 -13.53 -0.29
CA LYS A 582 23.01 -12.76 -1.13
C LYS A 582 22.75 -13.04 -2.61
N SER A 583 22.84 -12.01 -3.42
CA SER A 583 22.85 -12.13 -4.88
C SER A 583 24.14 -11.53 -5.42
N ASN A 584 24.96 -12.34 -6.04
CA ASN A 584 26.13 -11.89 -6.77
C ASN A 584 25.80 -11.81 -8.27
N ILE A 585 25.95 -10.63 -8.85
CA ILE A 585 25.51 -10.34 -10.20
C ILE A 585 26.72 -9.84 -11.00
N VAL A 586 27.28 -10.73 -11.80
CA VAL A 586 28.34 -10.37 -12.74
C VAL A 586 27.70 -9.81 -13.99
N LEU A 587 28.04 -8.58 -14.32
CA LEU A 587 27.54 -7.86 -15.50
C LEU A 587 28.49 -7.95 -16.69
N ARG A 588 29.80 -7.97 -16.41
CA ARG A 588 30.87 -8.05 -17.40
C ARG A 588 32.05 -8.83 -16.81
N LYS A 589 32.72 -9.63 -17.64
CA LYS A 589 33.97 -10.28 -17.28
C LYS A 589 35.12 -9.25 -17.28
N ASP A 590 36.22 -9.61 -16.65
CA ASP A 590 37.38 -8.70 -16.54
C ASP A 590 38.02 -8.34 -17.90
N ASP A 591 37.90 -9.21 -18.90
CA ASP A 591 38.36 -9.00 -20.27
C ASP A 591 37.35 -8.27 -21.19
N GLU A 592 36.13 -7.96 -20.67
CA GLU A 592 35.13 -7.19 -21.39
C GLU A 592 35.17 -5.72 -20.97
N ASP A 593 34.60 -4.82 -21.80
CA ASP A 593 34.45 -3.41 -21.46
C ASP A 593 33.45 -3.27 -20.30
N PRO A 594 33.75 -2.48 -19.23
CA PRO A 594 32.86 -2.27 -18.12
C PRO A 594 31.61 -1.46 -18.51
N ILE A 595 30.56 -1.57 -17.73
CA ILE A 595 29.46 -0.63 -17.80
C ILE A 595 29.87 0.68 -17.13
N VAL A 596 29.84 1.78 -17.91
CA VAL A 596 30.17 3.12 -17.40
C VAL A 596 28.91 3.85 -17.04
N CYS A 597 28.68 4.09 -15.75
CA CYS A 597 27.48 4.76 -15.27
C CYS A 597 27.77 5.61 -14.01
N ARG A 598 26.89 6.58 -13.73
CA ARG A 598 26.88 7.34 -12.49
C ARG A 598 25.83 6.83 -11.52
N TYR A 599 24.72 6.34 -12.04
CA TYR A 599 23.58 5.87 -11.24
C TYR A 599 23.37 4.38 -11.42
N ILE A 600 23.06 3.71 -10.33
CA ILE A 600 22.58 2.31 -10.30
C ILE A 600 21.25 2.28 -9.57
N LYS A 601 20.21 1.79 -10.23
CA LYS A 601 18.87 1.66 -9.68
C LYS A 601 18.43 0.22 -9.69
N ILE A 602 17.88 -0.24 -8.59
CA ILE A 602 17.28 -1.56 -8.44
C ILE A 602 15.78 -1.36 -8.31
N ASN A 603 15.02 -1.81 -9.30
CA ASN A 603 13.56 -1.80 -9.26
C ASN A 603 13.08 -3.18 -8.88
N PHE A 604 12.40 -3.30 -7.76
CA PHE A 604 11.79 -4.51 -7.27
C PHE A 604 10.36 -4.61 -7.79
N THR A 605 9.95 -5.81 -8.21
CA THR A 605 8.63 -6.05 -8.82
C THR A 605 7.88 -7.19 -8.16
N LYS A 606 8.55 -7.98 -7.31
CA LYS A 606 7.92 -9.08 -6.60
C LYS A 606 8.69 -9.45 -5.35
N ARG A 607 8.02 -9.41 -4.22
CA ARG A 607 8.55 -9.89 -2.93
C ARG A 607 8.55 -11.41 -2.88
N ALA A 608 9.55 -11.99 -2.23
CA ALA A 608 9.63 -13.43 -2.00
C ALA A 608 8.84 -13.87 -0.75
N THR A 609 8.56 -12.96 0.15
CA THR A 609 7.85 -13.18 1.42
C THR A 609 6.80 -12.10 1.65
N SER A 610 6.08 -12.14 2.76
CA SER A 610 5.13 -11.10 3.16
C SER A 610 5.78 -9.81 3.67
N TRP A 611 7.09 -9.84 3.96
CA TRP A 611 7.87 -8.66 4.38
C TRP A 611 8.18 -7.74 3.19
N GLY A 612 8.58 -6.50 3.46
CA GLY A 612 9.17 -5.58 2.49
C GLY A 612 10.51 -6.09 1.95
N TYR A 613 11.18 -5.28 1.15
CA TYR A 613 12.56 -5.56 0.74
C TYR A 613 13.52 -5.04 1.81
N SER A 614 14.49 -5.85 2.19
CA SER A 614 15.46 -5.45 3.20
C SER A 614 16.88 -5.80 2.77
N LEU A 615 17.70 -4.76 2.62
CA LEU A 615 19.08 -4.85 2.16
C LEU A 615 20.03 -4.41 3.27
N THR A 616 20.93 -5.31 3.69
CA THR A 616 22.00 -4.94 4.63
C THR A 616 23.14 -4.24 3.91
N GLU A 617 23.42 -4.60 2.65
CA GLU A 617 24.42 -3.94 1.82
C GLU A 617 24.14 -4.10 0.33
N VAL A 618 24.41 -3.04 -0.43
CA VAL A 618 24.51 -3.04 -1.88
C VAL A 618 25.90 -2.57 -2.26
N GLN A 619 26.60 -3.36 -3.06
CA GLN A 619 27.98 -3.09 -3.45
C GLN A 619 28.14 -3.16 -4.96
N ALA A 620 29.03 -2.35 -5.51
CA ALA A 620 29.39 -2.41 -6.92
C ALA A 620 30.92 -2.30 -7.11
N TYR A 621 31.46 -3.05 -8.06
CA TYR A 621 32.88 -3.20 -8.28
C TYR A 621 33.27 -3.13 -9.76
N ASP A 622 34.47 -2.61 -10.04
CA ASP A 622 35.11 -2.59 -11.37
C ASP A 622 35.96 -3.86 -11.64
N PHE A 623 35.68 -4.93 -10.93
CA PHE A 623 36.37 -6.20 -11.11
C PHE A 623 35.48 -7.35 -10.69
N ASP A 624 35.79 -8.53 -11.18
CA ASP A 624 35.23 -9.79 -10.80
C ASP A 624 36.33 -10.72 -10.27
N ASP A 625 36.45 -10.85 -8.97
CA ASP A 625 37.52 -11.58 -8.29
C ASP A 625 37.05 -12.89 -7.66
N HIS A 626 35.84 -13.33 -7.90
CA HIS A 626 35.38 -14.56 -7.31
C HIS A 626 35.72 -15.79 -8.16
N ALA A 627 36.20 -16.83 -7.49
CA ALA A 627 36.38 -18.14 -8.13
C ALA A 627 35.01 -18.79 -8.34
N ASN A 628 34.65 -19.05 -9.60
CA ASN A 628 33.39 -19.70 -9.91
C ASN A 628 33.40 -21.18 -9.50
N ASN A 629 32.55 -21.55 -8.56
CA ASN A 629 32.36 -22.94 -8.11
C ASN A 629 31.19 -23.66 -8.79
N GLY A 630 30.38 -22.92 -9.55
CA GLY A 630 29.21 -23.40 -10.28
C GLY A 630 28.04 -23.88 -9.43
N ALA A 631 26.92 -24.08 -10.07
CA ALA A 631 25.70 -24.52 -9.43
C ALA A 631 25.82 -25.93 -8.84
N ARG A 632 25.22 -26.16 -7.66
CA ARG A 632 25.14 -27.44 -6.97
C ARG A 632 23.71 -27.89 -6.74
N ILE A 633 23.52 -29.23 -6.76
CA ILE A 633 22.22 -29.86 -6.50
C ILE A 633 22.25 -30.51 -5.12
N LYS A 634 21.29 -30.18 -4.29
CA LYS A 634 21.07 -30.85 -2.99
C LYS A 634 20.43 -32.23 -3.22
N ALA A 635 21.24 -33.28 -3.18
CA ALA A 635 20.84 -34.65 -3.50
C ALA A 635 19.59 -35.16 -2.73
N ALA A 636 19.41 -34.72 -1.50
CA ALA A 636 18.26 -35.09 -0.66
C ALA A 636 16.90 -34.57 -1.16
N LYS A 637 16.88 -33.63 -2.14
CA LYS A 637 15.69 -33.01 -2.68
C LYS A 637 15.41 -33.35 -4.15
N LYS A 638 16.18 -34.30 -4.75
CA LYS A 638 15.95 -34.71 -6.14
C LYS A 638 14.54 -35.27 -6.29
N SER A 639 13.80 -34.73 -7.25
CA SER A 639 12.54 -35.33 -7.68
C SER A 639 12.81 -36.66 -8.39
N VAL A 640 11.94 -37.61 -8.23
CA VAL A 640 12.18 -38.97 -8.70
C VAL A 640 11.18 -39.46 -9.73
N PHE A 641 9.92 -39.03 -9.66
CA PHE A 641 8.88 -39.49 -10.56
C PHE A 641 7.61 -38.70 -10.38
N GLN A 642 6.95 -38.35 -11.47
CA GLN A 642 5.65 -37.73 -11.47
C GLN A 642 4.68 -38.47 -12.39
N ALA A 643 3.39 -38.34 -12.16
CA ALA A 643 2.37 -38.91 -13.00
C ALA A 643 1.39 -37.84 -13.49
N ALA A 644 1.14 -37.81 -14.77
CA ALA A 644 0.12 -36.98 -15.42
C ALA A 644 -0.99 -37.87 -15.98
N ARG A 645 -2.21 -37.35 -16.10
CA ARG A 645 -3.35 -38.05 -16.71
C ARG A 645 -3.79 -37.35 -17.98
N ILE A 646 -4.19 -38.09 -18.98
CA ILE A 646 -4.74 -37.56 -20.23
C ILE A 646 -5.96 -36.68 -19.92
N ASN A 647 -6.01 -35.50 -20.56
CA ASN A 647 -7.05 -34.52 -20.43
C ASN A 647 -7.28 -33.94 -19.01
N GLU A 648 -6.40 -34.21 -18.06
CA GLU A 648 -6.40 -33.60 -16.73
C GLU A 648 -5.24 -32.57 -16.62
N PRO A 649 -5.46 -31.42 -15.98
CA PRO A 649 -4.37 -30.51 -15.69
C PRO A 649 -3.29 -31.17 -14.83
N PHE A 650 -2.05 -30.98 -15.23
CA PHE A 650 -0.84 -31.39 -14.50
C PHE A 650 -0.12 -30.16 -14.01
N ASP A 651 0.25 -30.17 -12.73
CA ASP A 651 1.14 -29.16 -12.14
C ASP A 651 2.15 -29.86 -11.22
N TYR A 652 3.39 -29.42 -11.30
CA TYR A 652 4.47 -29.90 -10.44
C TYR A 652 5.49 -28.80 -10.19
N GLN A 653 5.71 -28.46 -8.92
CA GLN A 653 6.69 -27.46 -8.54
C GLN A 653 8.04 -28.09 -8.20
N ILE A 654 9.08 -27.64 -8.88
CA ILE A 654 10.46 -27.93 -8.53
C ILE A 654 10.86 -27.05 -7.34
N LEU A 655 11.37 -27.66 -6.27
CA LEU A 655 11.73 -26.89 -5.08
C LEU A 655 12.88 -25.93 -5.38
N ARG A 656 12.71 -24.65 -5.12
CA ARG A 656 13.72 -23.61 -5.25
C ARG A 656 15.04 -23.95 -4.57
N THR A 657 14.94 -24.50 -3.36
CA THR A 657 16.11 -24.88 -2.55
C THR A 657 16.84 -26.11 -3.08
N MET A 658 16.45 -26.65 -4.23
CA MET A 658 17.13 -27.78 -4.85
C MET A 658 18.49 -27.39 -5.43
N PHE A 659 18.58 -26.18 -5.98
CA PHE A 659 19.83 -25.63 -6.50
C PHE A 659 20.44 -24.64 -5.54
N THR A 660 21.75 -24.62 -5.46
CA THR A 660 22.52 -23.62 -4.70
C THR A 660 23.80 -23.33 -5.44
N ASP A 661 24.29 -22.11 -5.25
CA ASP A 661 25.59 -21.68 -5.71
C ASP A 661 26.44 -21.24 -4.54
N GLU A 662 27.72 -21.61 -4.47
CA GLU A 662 28.62 -21.25 -3.36
C GLU A 662 29.05 -19.80 -3.43
N ASN A 663 29.08 -19.23 -4.62
CA ASN A 663 29.40 -17.82 -4.86
C ASN A 663 28.14 -16.92 -4.73
N TYR A 664 26.95 -17.53 -4.55
CA TYR A 664 25.64 -16.86 -4.58
C TYR A 664 25.34 -16.22 -5.95
N ASP A 665 25.89 -16.79 -7.03
CA ASP A 665 25.58 -16.34 -8.38
C ASP A 665 24.10 -16.57 -8.69
N VAL A 666 23.52 -15.63 -9.43
CA VAL A 666 22.14 -15.77 -9.89
C VAL A 666 22.08 -16.88 -10.95
N LEU A 667 21.28 -17.90 -10.67
CA LEU A 667 21.17 -19.07 -11.54
C LEU A 667 20.03 -18.91 -12.55
N THR A 668 20.28 -19.31 -13.78
CA THR A 668 19.26 -19.50 -14.80
C THR A 668 18.79 -20.94 -14.76
N ILE A 669 17.48 -21.18 -14.52
CA ILE A 669 16.90 -22.51 -14.49
C ILE A 669 16.20 -22.78 -15.80
N THR A 670 16.50 -23.95 -16.38
CA THR A 670 15.86 -24.45 -17.61
C THR A 670 15.34 -25.86 -17.40
N ALA A 671 14.33 -26.23 -18.18
CA ALA A 671 13.79 -27.58 -18.21
C ALA A 671 13.63 -28.01 -19.66
N ILE A 672 14.13 -29.18 -20.00
CA ILE A 672 14.04 -29.77 -21.34
C ILE A 672 13.73 -31.25 -21.26
N ASP A 673 13.22 -31.85 -22.33
CA ASP A 673 13.16 -33.32 -22.52
C ASP A 673 14.25 -33.72 -23.52
N GLU A 674 15.28 -34.38 -23.02
CA GLU A 674 16.44 -34.75 -23.82
C GLU A 674 16.12 -35.80 -24.90
N SER A 675 14.98 -36.50 -24.80
CA SER A 675 14.51 -37.43 -25.82
C SER A 675 14.04 -36.74 -27.10
N LEU A 676 13.81 -35.41 -27.03
CA LEU A 676 13.43 -34.60 -28.17
C LEU A 676 14.68 -34.09 -28.90
N ASN A 677 14.59 -33.96 -30.22
CA ASN A 677 15.70 -33.39 -31.04
C ASN A 677 15.78 -31.87 -30.95
N CYS A 678 15.39 -31.25 -29.84
CA CYS A 678 15.43 -29.82 -29.55
C CYS A 678 15.64 -29.59 -28.05
N PRO A 679 16.24 -28.49 -27.63
CA PRO A 679 16.28 -28.08 -26.21
C PRO A 679 14.92 -27.56 -25.79
N CYS A 680 13.90 -28.42 -25.81
CA CYS A 680 12.51 -28.05 -25.57
C CYS A 680 11.80 -29.07 -24.69
N LEU A 681 10.64 -28.71 -24.15
CA LEU A 681 9.71 -29.62 -23.48
C LEU A 681 8.71 -30.20 -24.48
N PRO A 682 8.06 -31.33 -24.14
CA PRO A 682 6.91 -31.83 -24.89
C PRO A 682 5.86 -30.76 -25.08
N LYS A 683 5.17 -30.73 -26.22
CA LYS A 683 4.20 -29.67 -26.54
C LYS A 683 3.09 -29.43 -25.51
N TRP A 684 2.77 -30.44 -24.73
CA TRP A 684 1.74 -30.39 -23.71
C TRP A 684 2.24 -29.82 -22.38
N LEU A 685 3.58 -29.69 -22.18
CA LEU A 685 4.23 -29.33 -20.94
C LEU A 685 4.97 -27.99 -21.13
N SER A 686 4.81 -27.08 -20.20
CA SER A 686 5.54 -25.83 -20.12
C SER A 686 6.22 -25.70 -18.76
N PHE A 687 7.36 -25.02 -18.73
CA PHE A 687 8.09 -24.69 -17.51
C PHE A 687 8.09 -23.17 -17.31
N ASP A 688 7.63 -22.76 -16.14
CA ASP A 688 7.76 -21.36 -15.73
C ASP A 688 9.04 -21.21 -14.88
N PRO A 689 10.08 -20.53 -15.39
CA PRO A 689 11.35 -20.35 -14.69
C PRO A 689 11.25 -19.40 -13.49
N TYR A 690 10.08 -18.75 -13.26
CA TYR A 690 9.85 -17.85 -12.15
C TYR A 690 9.20 -18.53 -10.95
N THR A 691 8.24 -19.37 -11.21
CA THR A 691 7.50 -20.09 -10.18
C THR A 691 8.01 -21.50 -9.96
N TYR A 692 8.89 -22.00 -10.88
CA TYR A 692 9.41 -23.37 -10.94
C TYR A 692 8.32 -24.41 -11.15
N TYR A 693 7.17 -24.01 -11.68
CA TYR A 693 6.13 -24.94 -12.04
C TYR A 693 6.33 -25.51 -13.44
N LEU A 694 6.20 -26.80 -13.53
CA LEU A 694 5.91 -27.52 -14.75
C LEU A 694 4.40 -27.69 -14.82
N THR A 695 3.78 -27.14 -15.85
CA THR A 695 2.32 -27.16 -16.02
C THR A 695 1.93 -27.61 -17.42
N GLY A 696 0.80 -28.28 -17.54
CA GLY A 696 0.30 -28.69 -18.84
C GLY A 696 -0.92 -29.61 -18.76
N THR A 697 -1.43 -30.00 -19.92
CA THR A 697 -2.53 -30.96 -20.03
C THR A 697 -2.20 -31.94 -21.14
N PRO A 698 -1.74 -33.17 -20.81
CA PRO A 698 -1.38 -34.12 -21.83
C PRO A 698 -2.59 -34.69 -22.57
N SER A 699 -2.41 -35.03 -23.82
CA SER A 699 -3.38 -35.72 -24.66
C SER A 699 -3.07 -37.22 -24.76
N ALA A 700 -3.91 -37.97 -25.44
CA ALA A 700 -3.66 -39.41 -25.71
C ALA A 700 -2.36 -39.65 -26.51
N ALA A 701 -1.92 -38.65 -27.29
CA ALA A 701 -0.68 -38.74 -28.07
C ALA A 701 0.59 -38.65 -27.21
N ASP A 702 0.44 -38.15 -25.97
CA ASP A 702 1.53 -37.92 -25.03
C ASP A 702 1.70 -39.06 -24.03
N THR A 703 0.99 -40.16 -24.23
CA THR A 703 1.03 -41.34 -23.33
C THR A 703 2.41 -41.96 -23.27
N GLY A 704 2.89 -42.24 -22.06
CA GLY A 704 4.20 -42.88 -21.82
C GLY A 704 5.12 -42.03 -20.97
N SER A 705 6.41 -42.34 -20.99
CA SER A 705 7.45 -41.71 -20.17
C SER A 705 8.06 -40.51 -20.90
N HIS A 706 8.13 -39.40 -20.18
CA HIS A 706 8.88 -38.22 -20.57
C HIS A 706 9.99 -37.97 -19.54
N TYR A 707 11.23 -37.83 -19.99
CA TYR A 707 12.40 -37.63 -19.12
C TYR A 707 12.79 -36.17 -19.14
N ILE A 708 12.47 -35.47 -18.05
CA ILE A 708 12.69 -34.05 -17.94
C ILE A 708 13.99 -33.78 -17.21
N THR A 709 14.91 -33.12 -17.92
CA THR A 709 16.17 -32.63 -17.37
C THR A 709 15.97 -31.17 -16.93
N VAL A 710 16.19 -30.89 -15.66
CA VAL A 710 16.20 -29.51 -15.12
C VAL A 710 17.63 -29.14 -14.81
N ALA A 711 18.09 -28.03 -15.40
CA ALA A 711 19.44 -27.54 -15.24
C ALA A 711 19.47 -26.15 -14.62
N ALA A 712 20.42 -25.92 -13.73
CA ALA A 712 20.77 -24.60 -13.21
C ALA A 712 22.13 -24.19 -13.78
N THR A 713 22.20 -23.01 -14.36
CA THR A 713 23.40 -22.49 -15.02
C THR A 713 23.72 -21.11 -14.44
N ASP A 714 24.97 -20.88 -14.06
CA ASP A 714 25.49 -19.60 -13.61
C ASP A 714 25.84 -18.67 -14.79
N PHE A 715 26.28 -17.47 -14.48
CA PHE A 715 26.68 -16.47 -15.48
C PHE A 715 27.86 -16.96 -16.36
N PHE A 716 28.76 -17.77 -15.83
CA PHE A 716 29.92 -18.28 -16.54
C PHE A 716 29.61 -19.48 -17.42
N GLY A 717 28.36 -19.96 -17.38
CA GLY A 717 27.93 -21.11 -18.16
C GLY A 717 28.20 -22.46 -17.50
N VAL A 718 28.63 -22.47 -16.22
CA VAL A 718 28.78 -23.72 -15.48
C VAL A 718 27.42 -24.21 -15.05
N SER A 719 27.08 -25.41 -15.48
CA SER A 719 25.74 -25.98 -15.31
C SER A 719 25.77 -27.26 -14.51
N ASN A 720 24.75 -27.49 -13.71
CA ASN A 720 24.48 -28.77 -13.08
C ASN A 720 22.99 -29.11 -13.22
N SER A 721 22.68 -30.38 -13.49
CA SER A 721 21.35 -30.83 -13.84
C SER A 721 20.95 -32.13 -13.14
N PHE A 722 19.66 -32.36 -13.05
CA PHE A 722 19.08 -33.65 -12.68
C PHE A 722 17.90 -33.98 -13.59
N GLU A 723 17.68 -35.28 -13.76
CA GLU A 723 16.61 -35.82 -14.57
C GLU A 723 15.55 -36.48 -13.68
N PHE A 724 14.27 -36.36 -14.06
CA PHE A 724 13.18 -37.16 -13.49
C PHE A 724 12.13 -37.49 -14.56
N GLU A 725 11.37 -38.54 -14.28
CA GLU A 725 10.36 -39.04 -15.21
C GLU A 725 8.97 -38.48 -14.91
N ILE A 726 8.28 -38.02 -15.95
CA ILE A 726 6.82 -37.75 -15.92
C ILE A 726 6.19 -38.86 -16.76
N TYR A 727 5.35 -39.69 -16.15
CA TYR A 727 4.61 -40.72 -16.87
C TYR A 727 3.17 -40.31 -17.13
N VAL A 728 2.80 -40.16 -18.40
CA VAL A 728 1.43 -39.89 -18.83
C VAL A 728 0.61 -41.16 -18.89
N ILE A 729 -0.37 -41.28 -18.00
CA ILE A 729 -1.22 -42.45 -17.83
C ILE A 729 -2.28 -42.47 -18.93
N PRO A 730 -2.43 -43.59 -19.70
CA PRO A 730 -3.49 -43.71 -20.71
C PRO A 730 -4.89 -43.72 -20.10
N ASP A 731 -5.89 -43.28 -20.86
CA ASP A 731 -7.30 -43.30 -20.45
C ASP A 731 -7.83 -44.73 -20.23
N LYS A 732 -8.85 -44.84 -19.39
CA LYS A 732 -9.34 -46.14 -18.87
C LYS A 732 -9.95 -47.09 -19.89
N THR A 733 -10.03 -46.77 -21.18
CA THR A 733 -10.97 -47.42 -22.11
C THR A 733 -10.56 -48.77 -22.67
N ASP A 734 -9.30 -49.29 -22.51
CA ASP A 734 -8.87 -50.55 -23.08
C ASP A 734 -7.96 -51.45 -22.21
N ILE A 735 -8.18 -51.52 -20.92
CA ILE A 735 -7.37 -52.39 -20.08
C ILE A 735 -8.14 -53.66 -19.79
N GLN A 736 -7.77 -54.80 -20.42
CA GLN A 736 -8.25 -56.08 -20.01
C GLN A 736 -7.71 -56.44 -18.61
N THR A 737 -8.60 -56.61 -17.63
CA THR A 737 -8.20 -57.03 -16.29
C THR A 737 -8.07 -58.56 -16.29
N VAL A 738 -6.86 -59.04 -16.16
CA VAL A 738 -6.61 -60.48 -16.02
C VAL A 738 -6.90 -60.89 -14.57
N GLN A 739 -7.80 -61.86 -14.35
CA GLN A 739 -8.08 -62.41 -13.02
C GLN A 739 -7.00 -63.44 -12.61
N ASN A 740 -5.78 -62.92 -12.35
CA ASN A 740 -4.78 -63.73 -11.65
C ASN A 740 -4.61 -63.21 -10.21
N PRO A 741 -4.47 -64.10 -9.20
CA PRO A 741 -4.40 -63.65 -7.80
C PRO A 741 -3.05 -63.00 -7.53
N LEU A 742 -3.09 -61.65 -7.47
CA LEU A 742 -1.98 -60.89 -6.95
C LEU A 742 -2.00 -60.99 -5.42
N ASN A 743 -0.99 -61.63 -4.84
CA ASN A 743 -0.78 -61.73 -3.40
C ASN A 743 0.16 -60.61 -2.94
N ILE A 744 -0.13 -60.04 -1.76
CA ILE A 744 0.68 -59.00 -1.15
C ILE A 744 0.93 -59.36 0.31
N TYR A 745 2.21 -59.42 0.70
CA TYR A 745 2.55 -59.76 2.07
C TYR A 745 3.84 -59.06 2.57
N PRO A 746 3.91 -58.66 3.84
CA PRO A 746 2.80 -58.63 4.77
C PRO A 746 1.71 -57.64 4.36
N ASN A 747 0.47 -58.02 4.65
CA ASN A 747 -0.69 -57.14 4.49
C ASN A 747 -1.67 -57.41 5.64
N PRO A 748 -1.76 -56.50 6.65
CA PRO A 748 -1.18 -55.18 6.75
C PRO A 748 0.35 -55.12 6.74
N CYS A 749 0.89 -54.01 6.23
CA CYS A 749 2.32 -53.76 6.15
C CYS A 749 2.74 -52.74 7.23
N ALA A 750 3.38 -53.24 8.27
CA ALA A 750 3.96 -52.42 9.35
C ALA A 750 5.48 -52.18 9.23
N ILE A 751 6.12 -52.83 8.23
CA ILE A 751 7.56 -52.72 7.97
C ILE A 751 7.86 -51.91 6.71
N ASP A 752 9.12 -51.67 6.45
CA ASP A 752 9.60 -50.74 5.38
C ASP A 752 9.31 -51.24 3.94
N SER A 753 8.94 -52.49 3.77
CA SER A 753 8.67 -53.07 2.44
C SER A 753 7.66 -54.22 2.51
N PHE A 754 7.03 -54.50 1.37
CA PHE A 754 6.14 -55.64 1.16
C PHE A 754 6.46 -56.31 -0.16
N THR A 755 6.13 -57.57 -0.25
CA THR A 755 6.32 -58.37 -1.45
C THR A 755 5.02 -58.46 -2.25
N LEU A 756 5.15 -58.24 -3.53
CA LEU A 756 4.14 -58.48 -4.55
C LEU A 756 4.44 -59.84 -5.16
N GLU A 757 3.50 -60.77 -5.09
CA GLU A 757 3.64 -62.09 -5.68
C GLU A 757 2.58 -62.29 -6.77
N LEU A 758 3.03 -62.49 -7.96
CA LEU A 758 2.25 -62.72 -9.14
C LEU A 758 2.88 -63.91 -9.93
N PRO A 759 2.24 -65.05 -9.97
CA PRO A 759 2.83 -66.26 -10.59
C PRO A 759 3.27 -65.96 -12.03
N ASN A 760 4.50 -66.44 -12.34
CA ASN A 760 5.14 -66.32 -13.66
C ASN A 760 5.39 -64.87 -14.15
N ALA A 761 5.28 -63.87 -13.30
CA ALA A 761 5.57 -62.49 -13.67
C ALA A 761 7.09 -62.26 -13.76
N GLU A 762 7.50 -61.62 -14.83
CA GLU A 762 8.90 -61.20 -15.09
C GLU A 762 8.95 -59.80 -15.66
N GLY A 763 9.96 -59.03 -15.23
CA GLY A 763 10.22 -57.70 -15.75
C GLY A 763 9.72 -56.54 -14.86
N LYS A 764 9.91 -55.31 -15.34
CA LYS A 764 9.59 -54.08 -14.62
C LYS A 764 8.12 -53.75 -14.72
N ALA A 765 7.46 -53.60 -13.57
CA ALA A 765 6.05 -53.28 -13.45
C ALA A 765 5.84 -51.91 -12.84
N LEU A 766 4.81 -51.19 -13.29
CA LEU A 766 4.34 -49.97 -12.68
C LEU A 766 3.31 -50.29 -11.62
N VAL A 767 3.52 -49.80 -10.40
CA VAL A 767 2.66 -50.06 -9.23
C VAL A 767 2.06 -48.78 -8.76
N SER A 768 0.76 -48.57 -8.92
CA SER A 768 0.06 -47.36 -8.48
C SER A 768 -0.78 -47.63 -7.22
N PHE A 769 -0.81 -46.66 -6.30
CA PHE A 769 -1.52 -46.72 -5.02
C PHE A 769 -2.60 -45.64 -5.02
N THR A 770 -3.84 -46.03 -4.86
CA THR A 770 -4.99 -45.15 -4.78
C THR A 770 -5.58 -45.24 -3.38
N ASN A 771 -5.77 -44.12 -2.70
CA ASN A 771 -6.32 -44.04 -1.34
C ASN A 771 -7.85 -44.29 -1.31
N ALA A 772 -8.43 -44.33 -0.11
CA ALA A 772 -9.85 -44.62 0.07
C ALA A 772 -10.78 -43.58 -0.59
N GLU A 773 -10.30 -42.34 -0.86
CA GLU A 773 -11.04 -41.29 -1.53
C GLU A 773 -10.94 -41.37 -3.06
N GLY A 774 -10.27 -42.39 -3.59
CA GLY A 774 -10.09 -42.53 -5.02
C GLY A 774 -8.95 -41.70 -5.61
N LYS A 775 -8.15 -40.99 -4.79
CA LYS A 775 -6.99 -40.21 -5.22
C LYS A 775 -5.74 -41.05 -5.32
N LEU A 776 -4.95 -40.85 -6.35
CA LEU A 776 -3.64 -41.46 -6.51
C LEU A 776 -2.69 -40.95 -5.43
N ALA A 777 -2.18 -41.84 -4.60
CA ALA A 777 -1.32 -41.54 -3.46
C ALA A 777 0.17 -41.71 -3.77
N ALA A 778 0.51 -42.71 -4.59
CA ALA A 778 1.90 -42.93 -5.02
C ALA A 778 1.96 -43.83 -6.28
N ILE A 779 3.06 -43.72 -7.00
CA ILE A 779 3.44 -44.63 -8.07
C ILE A 779 4.87 -45.10 -7.82
N LYS A 780 5.12 -46.37 -8.05
CA LYS A 780 6.43 -47.04 -7.86
C LYS A 780 6.71 -48.03 -8.98
N TYR A 781 7.97 -48.31 -9.18
CA TYR A 781 8.38 -49.43 -10.01
C TYR A 781 8.75 -50.64 -9.12
N ALA A 782 8.37 -51.81 -9.53
CA ALA A 782 8.78 -53.05 -8.93
C ALA A 782 9.26 -54.01 -10.04
N THR A 783 10.41 -54.66 -9.87
CA THR A 783 10.91 -55.62 -10.83
C THR A 783 10.55 -57.02 -10.36
N PHE A 784 9.75 -57.73 -11.15
CA PHE A 784 9.42 -59.15 -10.90
C PHE A 784 10.52 -60.03 -11.42
N ASN A 785 10.98 -60.94 -10.53
CA ASN A 785 11.89 -62.02 -10.84
C ASN A 785 11.30 -63.33 -10.27
N GLY A 786 11.04 -64.30 -11.08
CA GLY A 786 10.42 -65.53 -10.64
C GLY A 786 9.05 -65.36 -9.96
N GLY A 787 8.23 -64.39 -10.47
CA GLY A 787 6.91 -64.12 -9.96
C GLY A 787 6.83 -63.23 -8.68
N ARG A 788 7.97 -62.71 -8.20
CA ARG A 788 8.02 -61.91 -6.99
C ARG A 788 8.75 -60.58 -7.21
N ALA A 789 8.22 -59.52 -6.58
CA ALA A 789 8.83 -58.20 -6.55
C ALA A 789 8.70 -57.55 -5.16
N THR A 790 9.73 -56.88 -4.70
CA THR A 790 9.72 -56.10 -3.46
C THR A 790 9.33 -54.67 -3.75
N CYS A 791 8.38 -54.12 -2.97
CA CYS A 791 7.97 -52.73 -3.05
C CYS A 791 8.18 -52.04 -1.70
N MET A 792 8.84 -50.89 -1.73
CA MET A 792 9.13 -50.08 -0.52
C MET A 792 7.87 -49.34 -0.06
N ARG A 793 7.64 -49.29 1.26
CA ARG A 793 6.56 -48.54 1.91
C ARG A 793 6.77 -47.03 1.86
N SER A 794 8.01 -46.55 1.76
CA SER A 794 8.37 -45.13 1.84
C SER A 794 7.47 -44.27 0.92
N GLY A 795 6.93 -43.14 1.46
CA GLY A 795 6.00 -42.25 0.75
C GLY A 795 4.52 -42.66 0.79
N LEU A 796 4.17 -43.74 1.50
CA LEU A 796 2.79 -44.13 1.80
C LEU A 796 2.52 -43.84 3.30
N VAL A 797 1.49 -43.10 3.60
CA VAL A 797 1.03 -42.85 4.98
C VAL A 797 0.14 -44.02 5.44
N THR A 798 -0.05 -44.12 6.75
CA THR A 798 -0.96 -45.11 7.31
C THR A 798 -2.34 -45.02 6.68
N GLY A 799 -2.89 -46.16 6.19
CA GLY A 799 -4.17 -46.18 5.49
C GLY A 799 -4.35 -47.37 4.57
N THR A 800 -5.50 -47.47 3.97
CA THR A 800 -5.86 -48.54 3.01
C THR A 800 -5.72 -47.98 1.59
N TYR A 801 -5.03 -48.79 0.74
CA TYR A 801 -4.79 -48.42 -0.65
C TYR A 801 -5.27 -49.52 -1.60
N ALA A 802 -5.90 -49.15 -2.68
CA ALA A 802 -6.05 -50.01 -3.85
C ALA A 802 -4.73 -49.99 -4.61
N ILE A 803 -4.13 -51.17 -4.82
CA ILE A 803 -2.95 -51.33 -5.65
C ILE A 803 -3.37 -51.72 -7.07
N THR A 804 -2.79 -51.07 -8.05
CA THR A 804 -2.89 -51.50 -9.46
C THR A 804 -1.49 -51.68 -10.00
N ILE A 805 -1.20 -52.89 -10.52
CA ILE A 805 0.08 -53.26 -11.11
C ILE A 805 -0.12 -53.36 -12.63
N ARG A 806 0.74 -52.73 -13.40
CA ARG A 806 0.80 -52.89 -14.85
C ARG A 806 2.12 -53.53 -15.26
N LEU A 807 2.02 -54.66 -15.90
CA LEU A 807 3.16 -55.44 -16.36
C LEU A 807 2.81 -56.05 -17.73
N ASN A 808 3.64 -55.79 -18.75
CA ASN A 808 3.52 -56.40 -20.09
C ASN A 808 2.10 -56.28 -20.71
N ASN A 809 1.48 -55.05 -20.65
CA ASN A 809 0.10 -54.75 -21.10
C ASN A 809 -1.04 -55.41 -20.30
N GLU A 810 -0.73 -56.10 -19.21
CA GLU A 810 -1.73 -56.63 -18.29
C GLU A 810 -1.86 -55.78 -17.03
N THR A 811 -3.07 -55.76 -16.46
CA THR A 811 -3.35 -55.01 -15.24
C THR A 811 -3.88 -55.92 -14.16
N TYR A 812 -3.18 -55.88 -13.01
CA TYR A 812 -3.55 -56.63 -11.81
C TYR A 812 -3.96 -55.69 -10.70
N LYS A 813 -4.98 -56.02 -9.92
CA LYS A 813 -5.48 -55.19 -8.83
C LYS A 813 -5.55 -55.97 -7.52
N SER A 814 -5.19 -55.31 -6.43
CA SER A 814 -5.31 -55.85 -5.09
C SER A 814 -5.49 -54.72 -4.08
N LYS A 815 -5.42 -55.01 -2.80
CA LYS A 815 -5.56 -54.05 -1.70
C LYS A 815 -4.44 -54.27 -0.70
N ILE A 816 -3.84 -53.18 -0.21
CA ILE A 816 -2.87 -53.21 0.88
C ILE A 816 -3.34 -52.28 1.99
N VAL A 817 -3.05 -52.67 3.23
CA VAL A 817 -3.17 -51.81 4.41
C VAL A 817 -1.75 -51.45 4.87
N ILE A 818 -1.48 -50.17 5.01
CA ILE A 818 -0.23 -49.62 5.56
C ILE A 818 -0.50 -49.21 7.01
N GLU A 819 0.27 -49.71 7.95
CA GLU A 819 0.20 -49.43 9.38
C GLU A 819 1.26 -48.46 9.86
#